data_ed36aa77f2d64e7cbdde8e7d09b1c0ad
#
_entry.id   ed36aa77f2d64e7cbdde8e7d09b1c0ad
#
_cell.length_a   1.000
_cell.length_b   1.000
_cell.length_c   1.000
_cell.angle_alpha   90.00
_cell.angle_beta   90.00
_cell.angle_gamma   90.00
#
_symmetry.space_group_name_H-M   'P 1'
#
loop_
_entity.id
_entity.type
_entity.pdbx_description
1 polymer ?
#
loop_
_entity_poly.entity_id
_entity_poly.type
_entity_poly.pdbx_seq_one_letter_code
_entity_poly.pdbx_strand_id
1 'polypeptide(L)'
;MKTKTNEFAKIGKLVETILSRYREVRKDCGIPDNGWHSRTIERMAIPFIKGYFTLAVVGKVSSGKSTFINALLGCKDLLPTGHDQTTSGVTYIEYGEKPEATIVFGDGHKVVIKDNISGKIKPHVAIPEKYHHLPVNNIDDMIMGGYDFNKIWEVRNQLEEETLCPPIDKTLLKDYVEHRKKEDIAIEVRMKYPFNEELKGWRVIDTPGIGAIGGIETRTKQLLATQKADGSREVDAIIFLQDGSQTLDQTDTKKFVNEQLDNFTESDKGRLFYVLTHSGSPEFVYHKDSKIDFITLNYGNKIKVLTYADSLLYTFLTDFEDRKVSLDEYRHFAQPSNWADDEWRTIRTVLSNAEFHISDTHDSFNHDTMRRTLQEWSHFEELKKKINTFAKNEKQKTLKNLLNLIATDYLGFGKQLEKDKDLVEGNLSSINNEILKVEQKRKDYNKLAQKADNLIKIDKINAEFDFIHKEIEAFNGLQSIEGVRNAITNLFESIQKKEKEVFKKIKTEFSDFFKEYDSKDLVLESLDFSNMEIEASKFDKDKYIIEPEKTKTHWSDPDERIPAKYDTTKIEEEKIRNFKALAIRKAKAQKDVFLPQVKKKADNMRNLIFDEIDEKNKDERCHLENLESQLSGKKEFIAEKVNLIAKSLAASEELKKLAQDYGCEI
;
A
#
# COMPACT_ATOMS: atom_id res chain seq x y z
N MET A 1 -26.77 23.36 -16.50
CA MET A 1 -25.47 22.72 -16.22
C MET A 1 -25.53 21.28 -16.72
N LYS A 2 -24.73 20.90 -17.71
CA LYS A 2 -24.60 19.49 -18.10
C LYS A 2 -23.83 18.80 -16.97
N THR A 3 -24.46 17.90 -16.24
CA THR A 3 -23.81 17.02 -15.27
C THR A 3 -22.61 16.35 -15.94
N LYS A 4 -21.38 16.70 -15.54
CA LYS A 4 -20.18 15.98 -15.97
C LYS A 4 -20.35 14.54 -15.54
N THR A 5 -20.61 13.65 -16.48
CA THR A 5 -20.77 12.23 -16.23
C THR A 5 -19.41 11.67 -15.82
N ASN A 6 -19.38 10.92 -14.73
CA ASN A 6 -18.19 10.24 -14.23
C ASN A 6 -17.54 9.39 -15.34
N GLU A 7 -16.38 9.83 -15.86
CA GLU A 7 -15.65 9.12 -16.92
C GLU A 7 -15.33 7.67 -16.52
N PHE A 8 -14.99 7.42 -15.26
CA PHE A 8 -14.70 6.07 -14.77
C PHE A 8 -15.93 5.16 -14.79
N ALA A 9 -17.12 5.70 -14.46
CA ALA A 9 -18.37 4.94 -14.55
C ALA A 9 -18.75 4.63 -16.01
N LYS A 10 -18.44 5.53 -16.96
CA LYS A 10 -18.63 5.24 -18.39
C LYS A 10 -17.72 4.11 -18.86
N ILE A 11 -16.45 4.16 -18.47
CA ILE A 11 -15.48 3.09 -18.79
C ILE A 11 -15.92 1.78 -18.13
N GLY A 12 -16.42 1.82 -16.90
CA GLY A 12 -16.94 0.64 -16.20
C GLY A 12 -18.09 -0.03 -16.97
N LYS A 13 -19.08 0.74 -17.41
CA LYS A 13 -20.20 0.23 -18.23
C LYS A 13 -19.72 -0.32 -19.59
N LEU A 14 -18.73 0.35 -20.20
CA LEU A 14 -18.13 -0.16 -21.42
C LEU A 14 -17.49 -1.51 -21.21
N VAL A 15 -16.68 -1.64 -20.15
CA VAL A 15 -15.99 -2.90 -19.82
C VAL A 15 -17.00 -4.01 -19.50
N GLU A 16 -18.09 -3.71 -18.79
CA GLU A 16 -19.19 -4.67 -18.56
C GLU A 16 -19.81 -5.17 -19.88
N THR A 17 -20.04 -4.23 -20.80
CA THR A 17 -20.61 -4.58 -22.14
C THR A 17 -19.63 -5.45 -22.93
N ILE A 18 -18.33 -5.08 -22.93
CA ILE A 18 -17.28 -5.87 -23.59
C ILE A 18 -17.14 -7.24 -22.99
N LEU A 19 -17.17 -7.39 -21.66
CA LEU A 19 -17.12 -8.69 -21.00
C LEU A 19 -18.34 -9.56 -21.32
N SER A 20 -19.53 -8.95 -21.33
CA SER A 20 -20.74 -9.68 -21.70
C SER A 20 -20.62 -10.23 -23.13
N ARG A 21 -20.15 -9.41 -24.05
CA ARG A 21 -19.90 -9.82 -25.44
C ARG A 21 -18.80 -10.86 -25.57
N TYR A 22 -17.72 -10.73 -24.79
CA TYR A 22 -16.64 -11.70 -24.73
C TYR A 22 -17.12 -13.07 -24.28
N ARG A 23 -17.93 -13.12 -23.21
CA ARG A 23 -18.52 -14.38 -22.70
C ARG A 23 -19.46 -15.02 -23.72
N GLU A 24 -20.28 -14.21 -24.41
CA GLU A 24 -21.18 -14.66 -25.47
C GLU A 24 -20.40 -15.30 -26.63
N VAL A 25 -19.44 -14.58 -27.21
CA VAL A 25 -18.62 -15.06 -28.33
C VAL A 25 -17.86 -16.34 -27.94
N ARG A 26 -17.28 -16.36 -26.75
CA ARG A 26 -16.57 -17.50 -26.21
C ARG A 26 -17.47 -18.73 -26.10
N LYS A 27 -18.68 -18.54 -25.56
CA LYS A 27 -19.69 -19.59 -25.45
C LYS A 27 -20.10 -20.13 -26.84
N ASP A 28 -20.36 -19.22 -27.76
CA ASP A 28 -20.74 -19.57 -29.13
C ASP A 28 -19.61 -20.32 -29.84
N CYS A 29 -18.36 -19.99 -29.59
CA CYS A 29 -17.20 -20.71 -30.13
C CYS A 29 -16.92 -22.04 -29.43
N GLY A 30 -17.69 -22.43 -28.38
CA GLY A 30 -17.51 -23.67 -27.65
C GLY A 30 -16.27 -23.67 -26.75
N ILE A 31 -15.73 -22.52 -26.42
CA ILE A 31 -14.55 -22.38 -25.56
C ILE A 31 -14.97 -22.40 -24.08
N PRO A 32 -14.37 -23.23 -23.21
CA PRO A 32 -14.75 -23.34 -21.81
C PRO A 32 -14.60 -22.05 -20.99
N ASP A 33 -15.53 -21.80 -20.06
CA ASP A 33 -15.59 -20.56 -19.26
C ASP A 33 -14.50 -20.41 -18.19
N ASN A 34 -13.73 -21.45 -17.90
CA ASN A 34 -12.85 -21.49 -16.71
C ASN A 34 -11.36 -21.33 -17.04
N GLY A 35 -11.03 -20.76 -18.18
CA GLY A 35 -9.65 -20.62 -18.63
C GLY A 35 -8.84 -19.54 -17.90
N TRP A 36 -7.51 -19.70 -17.91
CA TRP A 36 -6.59 -18.70 -17.33
C TRP A 36 -6.78 -17.32 -17.97
N HIS A 37 -6.88 -17.25 -19.29
CA HIS A 37 -7.14 -16.00 -20.03
C HIS A 37 -8.46 -15.37 -19.61
N SER A 38 -9.56 -16.15 -19.51
CA SER A 38 -10.85 -15.58 -19.10
C SER A 38 -10.83 -15.10 -17.66
N ARG A 39 -10.21 -15.86 -16.74
CA ARG A 39 -10.04 -15.40 -15.36
C ARG A 39 -9.18 -14.15 -15.27
N THR A 40 -8.12 -14.06 -16.08
CA THR A 40 -7.27 -12.86 -16.15
C THR A 40 -8.03 -11.66 -16.69
N ILE A 41 -8.80 -11.84 -17.78
CA ILE A 41 -9.67 -10.81 -18.34
C ILE A 41 -10.69 -10.33 -17.30
N GLU A 42 -11.36 -11.25 -16.62
CA GLU A 42 -12.32 -10.88 -15.57
C GLU A 42 -11.67 -10.14 -14.40
N ARG A 43 -10.50 -10.59 -13.97
CA ARG A 43 -9.71 -9.91 -12.93
C ARG A 43 -9.31 -8.51 -13.34
N MET A 44 -8.78 -8.34 -14.56
CA MET A 44 -8.40 -7.03 -15.08
C MET A 44 -9.58 -6.08 -15.26
N ALA A 45 -10.78 -6.61 -15.41
CA ALA A 45 -12.01 -5.83 -15.52
C ALA A 45 -12.54 -5.32 -14.16
N ILE A 46 -12.26 -6.02 -13.06
CA ILE A 46 -12.77 -5.68 -11.71
C ILE A 46 -12.51 -4.20 -11.33
N PRO A 47 -11.32 -3.60 -11.53
CA PRO A 47 -11.07 -2.20 -11.20
C PRO A 47 -11.94 -1.21 -11.98
N PHE A 48 -12.37 -1.58 -13.18
CA PHE A 48 -13.27 -0.76 -14.01
C PHE A 48 -14.72 -0.90 -13.56
N ILE A 49 -15.18 -2.12 -13.33
CA ILE A 49 -16.54 -2.45 -12.88
C ILE A 49 -16.82 -1.82 -11.51
N LYS A 50 -15.86 -1.84 -10.60
CA LYS A 50 -15.96 -1.14 -9.31
C LYS A 50 -16.06 0.37 -9.46
N GLY A 51 -15.65 0.93 -10.61
CA GLY A 51 -15.83 2.33 -10.97
C GLY A 51 -15.02 3.32 -10.13
N TYR A 52 -14.00 2.85 -9.40
CA TYR A 52 -13.17 3.70 -8.54
C TYR A 52 -11.74 3.78 -9.03
N PHE A 53 -11.16 4.98 -8.87
CA PHE A 53 -9.73 5.18 -8.80
C PHE A 53 -9.35 5.40 -7.34
N THR A 54 -8.54 4.53 -6.78
CA THR A 54 -8.24 4.53 -5.35
C THR A 54 -6.94 5.30 -5.08
N LEU A 55 -7.05 6.36 -4.29
CA LEU A 55 -5.98 7.25 -3.89
C LEU A 55 -5.73 7.10 -2.39
N ALA A 56 -4.56 6.64 -1.98
CA ALA A 56 -4.16 6.63 -0.57
C ALA A 56 -3.35 7.88 -0.22
N VAL A 57 -3.69 8.52 0.88
CA VAL A 57 -2.95 9.65 1.43
C VAL A 57 -2.18 9.18 2.65
N VAL A 58 -0.87 9.32 2.60
CA VAL A 58 0.10 8.82 3.59
C VAL A 58 0.99 9.96 4.04
N GLY A 59 1.43 9.94 5.26
CA GLY A 59 2.36 10.95 5.79
C GLY A 59 2.46 10.85 7.31
N LYS A 60 3.43 11.57 7.87
CA LYS A 60 3.63 11.62 9.31
C LYS A 60 2.38 12.15 10.04
N VAL A 61 2.27 11.85 11.33
CA VAL A 61 1.30 12.53 12.20
C VAL A 61 1.52 14.04 12.07
N SER A 62 0.44 14.79 11.98
CA SER A 62 0.44 16.25 11.79
C SER A 62 1.06 16.75 10.47
N SER A 63 1.23 15.88 9.45
CA SER A 63 1.65 16.32 8.11
C SER A 63 0.54 16.96 7.27
N GLY A 64 -0.63 17.18 7.84
CA GLY A 64 -1.78 17.79 7.17
C GLY A 64 -2.62 16.83 6.31
N LYS A 65 -2.60 15.51 6.55
CA LYS A 65 -3.36 14.51 5.76
C LYS A 65 -4.85 14.83 5.68
N SER A 66 -5.51 14.98 6.82
CA SER A 66 -6.95 15.27 6.87
C SER A 66 -7.27 16.63 6.23
N THR A 67 -6.45 17.65 6.47
CA THR A 67 -6.57 18.96 5.81
C THR A 67 -6.39 18.84 4.30
N PHE A 68 -5.44 18.03 3.85
CA PHE A 68 -5.22 17.76 2.44
C PHE A 68 -6.43 17.06 1.80
N ILE A 69 -6.96 16.01 2.44
CA ILE A 69 -8.12 15.28 1.95
C ILE A 69 -9.35 16.20 1.90
N ASN A 70 -9.59 16.97 2.95
CA ASN A 70 -10.67 17.95 2.99
C ASN A 70 -10.57 18.96 1.84
N ALA A 71 -9.39 19.51 1.60
CA ALA A 71 -9.12 20.43 0.50
C ALA A 71 -9.31 19.76 -0.88
N LEU A 72 -8.82 18.52 -1.05
CA LEU A 72 -8.95 17.77 -2.30
C LEU A 72 -10.43 17.51 -2.64
N LEU A 73 -11.22 17.16 -1.63
CA LEU A 73 -12.63 16.87 -1.80
C LEU A 73 -13.52 18.13 -1.85
N GLY A 74 -12.96 19.31 -1.54
CA GLY A 74 -13.70 20.57 -1.46
C GLY A 74 -14.65 20.63 -0.27
N CYS A 75 -14.31 19.97 0.84
CA CYS A 75 -15.14 19.84 2.03
C CYS A 75 -14.30 20.16 3.28
N LYS A 76 -14.34 21.40 3.77
CA LYS A 76 -13.44 21.90 4.83
C LYS A 76 -13.40 21.00 6.08
N ASP A 77 -14.54 20.49 6.52
CA ASP A 77 -14.70 19.81 7.82
C ASP A 77 -15.18 18.36 7.68
N LEU A 78 -14.89 17.68 6.56
CA LEU A 78 -15.31 16.28 6.38
C LEU A 78 -14.56 15.35 7.31
N LEU A 79 -13.24 15.44 7.32
CA LEU A 79 -12.38 14.75 8.27
C LEU A 79 -11.99 15.72 9.39
N PRO A 80 -11.95 15.26 10.64
CA PRO A 80 -11.50 16.08 11.73
C PRO A 80 -10.02 16.50 11.52
N THR A 81 -9.74 17.78 11.70
CA THR A 81 -8.41 18.37 11.64
C THR A 81 -7.95 18.78 13.04
N GLY A 82 -6.64 18.79 13.31
CA GLY A 82 -6.07 19.20 14.59
C GLY A 82 -4.68 18.57 14.83
N HIS A 83 -3.88 19.23 15.69
CA HIS A 83 -2.51 18.82 15.96
C HIS A 83 -2.40 17.47 16.72
N ASP A 84 -3.44 17.07 17.45
CA ASP A 84 -3.41 15.95 18.39
C ASP A 84 -4.25 14.74 17.96
N GLN A 85 -4.69 14.71 16.70
CA GLN A 85 -5.60 13.64 16.25
C GLN A 85 -4.84 12.54 15.52
N THR A 86 -4.61 11.43 16.20
CA THR A 86 -4.21 10.16 15.59
C THR A 86 -5.46 9.39 15.20
N THR A 87 -5.68 9.19 13.90
CA THR A 87 -6.76 8.35 13.39
C THR A 87 -6.40 6.89 13.65
N SER A 88 -7.24 6.15 14.40
CA SER A 88 -6.95 4.76 14.77
C SER A 88 -7.26 3.75 13.66
N GLY A 89 -8.10 4.09 12.68
CA GLY A 89 -8.54 3.21 11.61
C GLY A 89 -8.33 3.79 10.22
N VAL A 90 -8.41 2.93 9.20
CA VAL A 90 -8.39 3.35 7.80
C VAL A 90 -9.76 3.91 7.43
N THR A 91 -9.79 5.11 6.85
CA THR A 91 -11.03 5.73 6.39
C THR A 91 -11.11 5.73 4.87
N TYR A 92 -12.15 5.12 4.33
CA TYR A 92 -12.47 5.10 2.91
C TYR A 92 -13.55 6.15 2.61
N ILE A 93 -13.30 7.03 1.67
CA ILE A 93 -14.20 8.12 1.30
C ILE A 93 -14.55 7.99 -0.18
N GLU A 94 -15.84 7.87 -0.46
CA GLU A 94 -16.40 7.73 -1.81
C GLU A 94 -17.48 8.78 -2.05
N TYR A 95 -17.72 9.11 -3.32
CA TYR A 95 -18.82 9.98 -3.65
C TYR A 95 -20.18 9.32 -3.34
N GLY A 96 -21.05 10.05 -2.68
CA GLY A 96 -22.43 9.69 -2.46
C GLY A 96 -23.34 10.92 -2.51
N GLU A 97 -24.51 10.80 -3.10
CA GLU A 97 -25.48 11.92 -3.18
C GLU A 97 -25.98 12.37 -1.80
N LYS A 98 -25.98 11.45 -0.84
CA LYS A 98 -26.35 11.71 0.55
C LYS A 98 -25.20 11.35 1.47
N PRO A 99 -24.92 12.20 2.48
CA PRO A 99 -23.91 11.89 3.49
C PRO A 99 -24.28 10.62 4.26
N GLU A 100 -23.36 9.67 4.31
CA GLU A 100 -23.48 8.45 5.11
C GLU A 100 -22.09 7.96 5.50
N ALA A 101 -21.93 7.57 6.76
CA ALA A 101 -20.73 6.89 7.21
C ALA A 101 -21.09 5.60 7.92
N THR A 102 -20.33 4.55 7.66
CA THR A 102 -20.42 3.26 8.34
C THR A 102 -19.10 3.02 9.07
N ILE A 103 -19.16 2.88 10.37
CA ILE A 103 -18.02 2.48 11.20
C ILE A 103 -18.13 0.98 11.43
N VAL A 104 -17.04 0.26 11.18
CA VAL A 104 -16.90 -1.17 11.46
C VAL A 104 -16.02 -1.32 12.68
N PHE A 105 -16.51 -2.01 13.69
CA PHE A 105 -15.80 -2.24 14.94
C PHE A 105 -15.16 -3.63 14.99
N GLY A 106 -14.29 -3.83 15.93
CA GLY A 106 -13.46 -5.02 16.05
C GLY A 106 -14.21 -6.32 16.35
N ASP A 107 -15.42 -6.25 16.87
CA ASP A 107 -16.34 -7.38 17.02
C ASP A 107 -17.18 -7.66 15.75
N GLY A 108 -17.02 -6.81 14.72
CA GLY A 108 -17.75 -6.91 13.44
C GLY A 108 -19.08 -6.18 13.41
N HIS A 109 -19.55 -5.58 14.53
CA HIS A 109 -20.75 -4.76 14.46
C HIS A 109 -20.53 -3.48 13.68
N LYS A 110 -21.60 -2.86 13.20
CA LYS A 110 -21.54 -1.69 12.33
C LYS A 110 -22.48 -0.60 12.85
N VAL A 111 -21.97 0.62 12.88
CA VAL A 111 -22.76 1.81 13.19
C VAL A 111 -22.88 2.67 11.93
N VAL A 112 -24.10 3.02 11.56
CA VAL A 112 -24.38 3.87 10.38
C VAL A 112 -24.77 5.25 10.85
N ILE A 113 -24.09 6.28 10.34
CA ILE A 113 -24.27 7.69 10.66
C ILE A 113 -24.70 8.42 9.39
N LYS A 114 -25.78 9.19 9.45
CA LYS A 114 -26.36 9.88 8.28
C LYS A 114 -26.40 11.41 8.41
N ASP A 115 -26.10 11.93 9.58
CA ASP A 115 -26.09 13.37 9.87
C ASP A 115 -24.90 13.73 10.75
N ASN A 116 -24.39 14.95 10.64
CA ASN A 116 -23.23 15.45 11.36
C ASN A 116 -22.08 14.42 11.42
N ILE A 117 -21.71 13.92 10.24
CA ILE A 117 -20.78 12.80 10.10
C ILE A 117 -19.46 13.08 10.83
N SER A 118 -18.82 14.23 10.58
CA SER A 118 -17.54 14.60 11.18
C SER A 118 -17.60 14.62 12.72
N GLY A 119 -18.62 15.26 13.28
CA GLY A 119 -18.79 15.32 14.74
C GLY A 119 -19.06 13.98 15.38
N LYS A 120 -19.84 13.12 14.71
CA LYS A 120 -20.21 11.79 15.24
C LYS A 120 -19.15 10.72 15.03
N ILE A 121 -18.29 10.86 14.03
CA ILE A 121 -17.16 9.93 13.81
C ILE A 121 -16.01 10.22 14.77
N LYS A 122 -15.75 11.50 15.06
CA LYS A 122 -14.62 11.93 15.90
C LYS A 122 -14.47 11.14 17.20
N PRO A 123 -15.51 10.87 17.99
CA PRO A 123 -15.39 10.09 19.23
C PRO A 123 -14.94 8.64 19.03
N HIS A 124 -15.12 8.08 17.83
CA HIS A 124 -14.79 6.68 17.53
C HIS A 124 -13.41 6.52 16.90
N VAL A 125 -12.89 7.54 16.22
CA VAL A 125 -11.62 7.47 15.51
C VAL A 125 -10.51 8.29 16.16
N ALA A 126 -10.84 9.29 16.97
CA ALA A 126 -9.87 10.11 17.69
C ALA A 126 -9.46 9.44 19.00
N ILE A 127 -8.17 9.47 19.27
CA ILE A 127 -7.63 8.99 20.54
C ILE A 127 -7.73 10.14 21.54
N PRO A 128 -8.34 9.94 22.72
CA PRO A 128 -8.38 10.97 23.76
C PRO A 128 -6.98 11.41 24.17
N GLU A 129 -6.77 12.70 24.35
CA GLU A 129 -5.48 13.33 24.67
C GLU A 129 -4.73 12.64 25.82
N LYS A 130 -5.45 12.24 26.88
CA LYS A 130 -4.85 11.55 28.02
C LYS A 130 -4.11 10.25 27.67
N TYR A 131 -4.43 9.64 26.51
CA TYR A 131 -3.81 8.39 26.06
C TYR A 131 -2.77 8.58 24.92
N HIS A 132 -2.46 9.80 24.54
CA HIS A 132 -1.50 10.06 23.45
C HIS A 132 -0.08 9.54 23.73
N HIS A 133 0.25 9.28 24.99
CA HIS A 133 1.53 8.69 25.38
C HIS A 133 1.54 7.16 25.33
N LEU A 134 0.39 6.52 25.10
CA LEU A 134 0.29 5.08 24.95
C LEU A 134 0.39 4.68 23.45
N PRO A 135 0.96 3.52 23.16
CA PRO A 135 0.92 2.92 21.82
C PRO A 135 -0.45 2.27 21.58
N VAL A 136 -1.50 3.11 21.56
CA VAL A 136 -2.91 2.68 21.59
C VAL A 136 -3.30 1.72 20.46
N ASN A 137 -2.72 1.86 19.26
CA ASN A 137 -3.08 0.98 18.16
C ASN A 137 -2.52 -0.43 18.34
N ASN A 138 -1.31 -0.57 18.88
CA ASN A 138 -0.77 -1.89 19.21
C ASN A 138 -1.54 -2.50 20.39
N ILE A 139 -1.94 -1.67 21.36
CA ILE A 139 -2.77 -2.11 22.46
C ILE A 139 -4.15 -2.55 21.94
N ASP A 140 -4.77 -1.79 21.03
CA ASP A 140 -6.03 -2.16 20.38
C ASP A 140 -5.90 -3.48 19.60
N ASP A 141 -4.81 -3.67 18.84
CA ASP A 141 -4.53 -4.93 18.13
C ASP A 141 -4.35 -6.11 19.11
N MET A 142 -3.72 -5.88 20.25
CA MET A 142 -3.60 -6.90 21.32
C MET A 142 -4.96 -7.22 21.94
N ILE A 143 -5.78 -6.22 22.22
CA ILE A 143 -7.16 -6.40 22.70
C ILE A 143 -7.98 -7.18 21.68
N MET A 144 -7.82 -6.85 20.38
CA MET A 144 -8.42 -7.60 19.28
C MET A 144 -7.96 -9.05 19.24
N GLY A 145 -6.68 -9.30 19.54
CA GLY A 145 -6.09 -10.62 19.69
C GLY A 145 -6.50 -11.38 20.97
N GLY A 146 -7.30 -10.75 21.84
CA GLY A 146 -7.78 -11.36 23.10
C GLY A 146 -6.81 -11.24 24.26
N TYR A 147 -5.88 -10.28 24.21
CA TYR A 147 -5.00 -9.96 25.34
C TYR A 147 -5.77 -9.12 26.36
N ASP A 148 -5.62 -9.47 27.64
CA ASP A 148 -6.06 -8.66 28.77
C ASP A 148 -4.94 -7.74 29.26
N PHE A 149 -5.25 -6.91 30.27
CA PHE A 149 -4.28 -6.00 30.86
C PHE A 149 -3.00 -6.73 31.34
N ASN A 150 -3.12 -7.90 31.95
CA ASN A 150 -1.97 -8.60 32.51
C ASN A 150 -1.02 -9.06 31.41
N LYS A 151 -1.56 -9.64 30.33
CA LYS A 151 -0.78 -10.08 29.17
C LYS A 151 -0.11 -8.90 28.45
N ILE A 152 -0.82 -7.77 28.29
CA ILE A 152 -0.25 -6.56 27.70
C ILE A 152 0.86 -6.00 28.58
N TRP A 153 0.66 -6.00 29.91
CA TRP A 153 1.65 -5.54 30.87
C TRP A 153 2.91 -6.42 30.88
N GLU A 154 2.77 -7.72 30.71
CA GLU A 154 3.91 -8.67 30.62
C GLU A 154 4.81 -8.36 29.40
N VAL A 155 4.22 -7.95 28.28
CA VAL A 155 4.95 -7.67 27.04
C VAL A 155 5.25 -6.18 26.82
N ARG A 156 4.96 -5.32 27.81
CA ARG A 156 5.08 -3.85 27.68
C ARG A 156 6.47 -3.39 27.25
N ASN A 157 7.55 -4.01 27.77
CA ASN A 157 8.91 -3.62 27.42
C ASN A 157 9.17 -3.84 25.92
N GLN A 158 8.66 -4.95 25.36
CA GLN A 158 8.71 -5.21 23.94
C GLN A 158 7.87 -4.20 23.16
N LEU A 159 6.70 -3.86 23.64
CA LEU A 159 5.81 -2.88 23.05
C LEU A 159 6.45 -1.47 23.04
N GLU A 160 7.08 -1.06 24.15
CA GLU A 160 7.82 0.20 24.26
C GLU A 160 8.96 0.29 23.24
N GLU A 161 9.68 -0.82 23.05
CA GLU A 161 10.78 -0.90 22.07
C GLU A 161 10.28 -0.88 20.61
N GLU A 162 9.25 -1.65 20.32
CA GLU A 162 8.69 -1.75 18.97
C GLU A 162 8.07 -0.42 18.50
N THR A 163 7.52 0.34 19.44
CA THR A 163 6.81 1.58 19.15
C THR A 163 7.61 2.84 19.45
N LEU A 164 8.81 2.70 20.03
CA LEU A 164 9.67 3.80 20.47
C LEU A 164 8.92 4.80 21.39
N CYS A 165 7.91 4.33 22.12
CA CYS A 165 7.18 5.18 23.04
C CYS A 165 7.93 5.36 24.37
N PRO A 166 7.64 6.42 25.13
CA PRO A 166 8.11 6.53 26.51
C PRO A 166 7.67 5.33 27.35
N PRO A 167 8.32 5.07 28.50
CA PRO A 167 7.88 4.01 29.40
C PRO A 167 6.38 4.09 29.69
N ILE A 168 5.67 2.98 29.49
CA ILE A 168 4.22 2.92 29.61
C ILE A 168 3.82 3.05 31.07
N ASP A 169 3.04 4.08 31.40
CA ASP A 169 2.45 4.21 32.73
C ASP A 169 1.42 3.11 32.99
N LYS A 170 1.63 2.38 34.09
CA LYS A 170 0.80 1.22 34.45
C LYS A 170 -0.67 1.60 34.71
N THR A 171 -0.89 2.73 35.34
CA THR A 171 -2.24 3.19 35.70
C THR A 171 -2.99 3.64 34.45
N LEU A 172 -2.31 4.36 33.59
CA LEU A 172 -2.87 4.83 32.33
C LEU A 172 -3.19 3.67 31.38
N LEU A 173 -2.28 2.69 31.27
CA LEU A 173 -2.51 1.49 30.48
C LEU A 173 -3.71 0.69 31.03
N LYS A 174 -3.78 0.53 32.35
CA LYS A 174 -4.88 -0.19 33.00
C LYS A 174 -6.21 0.52 32.72
N ASP A 175 -6.26 1.83 32.91
CA ASP A 175 -7.45 2.64 32.62
C ASP A 175 -7.88 2.49 31.14
N TYR A 176 -6.92 2.50 30.20
CA TYR A 176 -7.22 2.31 28.79
C TYR A 176 -7.80 0.93 28.50
N VAL A 177 -7.14 -0.14 28.93
CA VAL A 177 -7.53 -1.53 28.62
C VAL A 177 -8.84 -1.93 29.32
N GLU A 178 -9.09 -1.47 30.56
CA GLU A 178 -10.33 -1.76 31.29
C GLU A 178 -11.56 -1.09 30.66
N HIS A 179 -11.39 0.07 30.00
CA HIS A 179 -12.47 0.81 29.36
C HIS A 179 -12.53 0.64 27.83
N ARG A 180 -11.64 -0.20 27.27
CA ARG A 180 -11.55 -0.40 25.81
C ARG A 180 -11.84 -1.85 25.44
N LYS A 181 -12.93 -2.08 24.72
CA LYS A 181 -13.32 -3.41 24.25
C LYS A 181 -13.29 -3.47 22.73
N LYS A 182 -13.37 -4.68 22.17
CA LYS A 182 -13.45 -4.88 20.70
C LYS A 182 -14.59 -4.10 20.04
N GLU A 183 -15.71 -3.99 20.76
CA GLU A 183 -16.89 -3.22 20.34
C GLU A 183 -16.67 -1.70 20.31
N ASP A 184 -15.57 -1.19 20.91
CA ASP A 184 -15.22 0.23 20.94
C ASP A 184 -14.10 0.58 19.93
N ILE A 185 -13.43 -0.44 19.38
CA ILE A 185 -12.28 -0.28 18.47
C ILE A 185 -12.78 -0.16 17.03
N ALA A 186 -12.77 1.05 16.48
CA ALA A 186 -13.08 1.27 15.07
C ALA A 186 -11.91 0.78 14.20
N ILE A 187 -12.12 -0.28 13.43
CA ILE A 187 -11.12 -0.86 12.52
C ILE A 187 -11.17 -0.24 11.14
N GLU A 188 -12.34 0.21 10.72
CA GLU A 188 -12.57 0.77 9.39
C GLU A 188 -13.74 1.76 9.42
N VAL A 189 -13.59 2.85 8.68
CA VAL A 189 -14.66 3.82 8.42
C VAL A 189 -14.90 3.89 6.92
N ARG A 190 -16.13 3.74 6.49
CA ARG A 190 -16.55 3.93 5.09
C ARG A 190 -17.49 5.11 5.00
N MET A 191 -17.08 6.13 4.29
CA MET A 191 -17.87 7.34 4.08
C MET A 191 -18.36 7.43 2.64
N LYS A 192 -19.64 7.80 2.49
CA LYS A 192 -20.22 8.34 1.27
C LYS A 192 -20.56 9.79 1.51
N TYR A 193 -20.04 10.69 0.70
CA TYR A 193 -20.24 12.12 0.90
C TYR A 193 -20.39 12.86 -0.45
N PRO A 194 -21.26 13.88 -0.55
CA PRO A 194 -21.40 14.71 -1.75
C PRO A 194 -20.25 15.73 -1.81
N PHE A 195 -19.09 15.29 -2.27
CA PHE A 195 -17.95 16.16 -2.52
C PHE A 195 -17.88 16.59 -4.00
N ASN A 196 -16.80 17.28 -4.38
CA ASN A 196 -16.61 17.82 -5.72
C ASN A 196 -16.91 16.79 -6.82
N GLU A 197 -17.84 17.12 -7.72
CA GLU A 197 -18.27 16.23 -8.81
C GLU A 197 -17.13 15.81 -9.76
N GLU A 198 -16.05 16.58 -9.83
CA GLU A 198 -14.87 16.23 -10.64
C GLU A 198 -14.19 14.97 -10.17
N LEU A 199 -14.37 14.62 -8.89
CA LEU A 199 -13.81 13.43 -8.25
C LEU A 199 -14.83 12.29 -8.11
N LYS A 200 -15.99 12.36 -8.78
CA LYS A 200 -16.89 11.20 -8.89
C LYS A 200 -16.16 10.01 -9.47
N GLY A 201 -16.20 8.86 -8.79
CA GLY A 201 -15.44 7.67 -9.17
C GLY A 201 -14.06 7.59 -8.53
N TRP A 202 -13.74 8.51 -7.63
CA TRP A 202 -12.56 8.38 -6.76
C TRP A 202 -12.95 7.75 -5.43
N ARG A 203 -12.05 6.92 -4.92
CA ARG A 203 -12.03 6.47 -3.54
C ARG A 203 -10.78 7.04 -2.90
N VAL A 204 -10.93 7.92 -1.93
CA VAL A 204 -9.81 8.45 -1.16
C VAL A 204 -9.68 7.65 0.12
N ILE A 205 -8.46 7.25 0.44
CA ILE A 205 -8.15 6.52 1.68
C ILE A 205 -7.31 7.44 2.56
N ASP A 206 -7.88 7.81 3.72
CA ASP A 206 -7.10 8.39 4.81
C ASP A 206 -6.43 7.28 5.60
N THR A 207 -5.11 7.34 5.65
CA THR A 207 -4.33 6.35 6.39
C THR A 207 -3.89 6.91 7.73
N PRO A 208 -3.79 6.06 8.76
CA PRO A 208 -3.13 6.45 9.99
C PRO A 208 -1.74 7.05 9.74
N GLY A 209 -1.33 8.02 10.57
CA GLY A 209 -0.06 8.73 10.40
C GLY A 209 1.17 7.86 10.66
N ILE A 210 2.23 8.07 9.88
CA ILE A 210 3.55 7.45 10.09
C ILE A 210 4.19 8.07 11.34
N GLY A 211 4.89 7.26 12.12
CA GLY A 211 5.52 7.72 13.36
C GLY A 211 4.52 8.00 14.49
N ALA A 212 3.25 7.64 14.31
CA ALA A 212 2.35 7.55 15.45
C ALA A 212 2.80 6.41 16.35
N ILE A 213 2.83 6.68 17.65
CA ILE A 213 3.12 5.65 18.65
C ILE A 213 2.10 4.53 18.44
N GLY A 214 2.56 3.32 18.09
CA GLY A 214 1.68 2.18 18.14
C GLY A 214 1.38 1.39 16.86
N GLY A 215 2.35 1.13 15.97
CA GLY A 215 2.20 0.10 14.91
C GLY A 215 1.26 0.46 13.75
N ILE A 216 0.79 1.68 13.68
CA ILE A 216 -0.03 2.21 12.58
C ILE A 216 0.69 2.07 11.23
N GLU A 217 2.02 2.14 11.24
CA GLU A 217 2.82 1.91 10.05
C GLU A 217 2.57 0.56 9.41
N THR A 218 2.33 -0.47 10.20
CA THR A 218 2.09 -1.83 9.71
C THR A 218 0.82 -1.90 8.87
N ARG A 219 -0.28 -1.28 9.31
CA ARG A 219 -1.54 -1.23 8.53
C ARG A 219 -1.38 -0.40 7.26
N THR A 220 -0.71 0.74 7.35
CA THR A 220 -0.39 1.58 6.18
C THR A 220 0.51 0.82 5.21
N LYS A 221 1.57 0.17 5.69
CA LYS A 221 2.47 -0.66 4.87
C LYS A 221 1.72 -1.83 4.20
N GLN A 222 0.84 -2.49 4.94
CA GLN A 222 0.00 -3.57 4.40
C GLN A 222 -0.93 -3.06 3.30
N LEU A 223 -1.62 -1.94 3.53
CA LEU A 223 -2.50 -1.32 2.53
C LEU A 223 -1.75 -0.97 1.25
N LEU A 224 -0.56 -0.39 1.36
CA LEU A 224 0.27 0.01 0.23
C LEU A 224 0.90 -1.18 -0.51
N ALA A 225 1.21 -2.25 0.22
CA ALA A 225 1.87 -3.46 -0.31
C ALA A 225 0.89 -4.51 -0.81
N THR A 226 -0.41 -4.44 -0.44
CA THR A 226 -1.35 -5.54 -0.69
C THR A 226 -1.72 -5.61 -2.16
N GLN A 227 -1.09 -6.54 -2.88
CA GLN A 227 -1.72 -7.13 -4.06
C GLN A 227 -2.81 -8.09 -3.57
N LYS A 228 -4.02 -7.91 -4.07
CA LYS A 228 -5.12 -8.87 -3.84
C LYS A 228 -4.77 -10.22 -4.45
N ALA A 229 -5.45 -11.26 -4.01
CA ALA A 229 -5.26 -12.62 -4.56
C ALA A 229 -5.40 -12.69 -6.10
N ASP A 230 -6.09 -11.71 -6.68
CA ASP A 230 -6.29 -11.53 -8.12
C ASP A 230 -5.17 -10.73 -8.82
N GLY A 231 -4.08 -10.40 -8.13
CA GLY A 231 -3.00 -9.56 -8.66
C GLY A 231 -3.36 -8.07 -8.81
N SER A 232 -4.61 -7.67 -8.55
CA SER A 232 -4.99 -6.26 -8.52
C SER A 232 -4.47 -5.59 -7.26
N ARG A 233 -4.25 -4.28 -7.33
CA ARG A 233 -3.80 -3.49 -6.18
C ARG A 233 -4.99 -2.85 -5.47
N GLU A 234 -4.87 -2.69 -4.17
CA GLU A 234 -5.87 -1.95 -3.39
C GLU A 234 -5.84 -0.46 -3.71
N VAL A 235 -4.65 0.07 -3.99
CA VAL A 235 -4.37 1.49 -4.20
C VAL A 235 -3.81 1.74 -5.59
N ASP A 236 -4.45 2.61 -6.36
CA ASP A 236 -4.01 3.00 -7.71
C ASP A 236 -2.91 4.07 -7.68
N ALA A 237 -2.97 5.02 -6.72
CA ALA A 237 -1.95 6.05 -6.51
C ALA A 237 -1.75 6.35 -5.03
N ILE A 238 -0.56 6.80 -4.68
CA ILE A 238 -0.14 7.13 -3.32
C ILE A 238 0.29 8.58 -3.28
N ILE A 239 -0.28 9.36 -2.39
CA ILE A 239 0.19 10.69 -2.03
C ILE A 239 0.93 10.58 -0.71
N PHE A 240 2.22 10.84 -0.75
CA PHE A 240 3.04 10.91 0.44
C PHE A 240 3.25 12.37 0.83
N LEU A 241 2.70 12.76 1.97
CA LEU A 241 2.78 14.11 2.49
C LEU A 241 3.94 14.24 3.49
N GLN A 242 4.82 15.19 3.24
CA GLN A 242 5.84 15.65 4.18
C GLN A 242 5.68 17.13 4.41
N ASP A 243 5.77 17.54 5.68
CA ASP A 243 5.69 18.95 6.05
C ASP A 243 6.89 19.74 5.48
N GLY A 244 6.60 20.59 4.52
CA GLY A 244 7.58 21.45 3.85
C GLY A 244 7.96 22.68 4.67
N SER A 245 7.22 23.03 5.72
CA SER A 245 7.58 24.14 6.64
C SER A 245 8.65 23.72 7.65
N GLN A 246 8.87 22.42 7.83
CA GLN A 246 9.85 21.87 8.76
C GLN A 246 11.17 21.53 8.06
N THR A 247 12.20 21.22 8.86
CA THR A 247 13.42 20.61 8.36
C THR A 247 13.11 19.19 7.85
N LEU A 248 13.60 18.84 6.66
CA LEU A 248 13.32 17.55 6.03
C LEU A 248 14.16 16.39 6.60
N ASP A 249 15.09 16.68 7.50
CA ASP A 249 16.02 15.71 8.09
C ASP A 249 15.42 14.94 9.28
N GLN A 250 14.22 14.41 9.10
CA GLN A 250 13.56 13.58 10.11
C GLN A 250 13.89 12.11 9.85
N THR A 251 14.63 11.48 10.76
CA THR A 251 15.11 10.10 10.66
C THR A 251 14.01 9.09 10.36
N ASP A 252 12.86 9.21 11.04
CA ASP A 252 11.72 8.30 10.88
C ASP A 252 11.10 8.40 9.49
N THR A 253 10.96 9.64 8.97
CA THR A 253 10.45 9.86 7.61
C THR A 253 11.40 9.30 6.57
N LYS A 254 12.73 9.53 6.72
CA LYS A 254 13.74 8.96 5.83
C LYS A 254 13.70 7.45 5.83
N LYS A 255 13.62 6.83 7.01
CA LYS A 255 13.56 5.38 7.16
C LYS A 255 12.32 4.81 6.46
N PHE A 256 11.14 5.35 6.76
CA PHE A 256 9.90 4.91 6.15
C PHE A 256 9.91 5.07 4.62
N VAL A 257 10.30 6.26 4.12
CA VAL A 257 10.33 6.53 2.67
C VAL A 257 11.30 5.58 1.96
N ASN A 258 12.49 5.37 2.50
CA ASN A 258 13.45 4.44 1.91
C ASN A 258 12.95 3.00 1.93
N GLU A 259 12.41 2.51 3.06
CA GLU A 259 11.84 1.17 3.15
C GLU A 259 10.71 0.95 2.13
N GLN A 260 9.81 1.94 1.95
CA GLN A 260 8.74 1.83 0.96
C GLN A 260 9.26 1.92 -0.47
N LEU A 261 10.19 2.84 -0.75
CA LEU A 261 10.76 3.02 -2.10
C LEU A 261 11.61 1.82 -2.54
N ASP A 262 12.30 1.18 -1.62
CA ASP A 262 13.10 -0.02 -1.92
C ASP A 262 12.21 -1.24 -2.23
N ASN A 263 10.99 -1.25 -1.71
CA ASN A 263 9.98 -2.27 -2.00
C ASN A 263 9.14 -1.97 -3.26
N PHE A 264 9.28 -0.79 -3.87
CA PHE A 264 8.51 -0.40 -5.04
C PHE A 264 9.20 -0.87 -6.32
N THR A 265 8.42 -1.48 -7.22
CA THR A 265 8.86 -1.72 -8.60
C THR A 265 8.98 -0.40 -9.36
N GLU A 266 9.62 -0.39 -10.53
CA GLU A 266 9.68 0.81 -11.38
C GLU A 266 8.27 1.34 -11.76
N SER A 267 7.31 0.45 -11.92
CA SER A 267 5.90 0.80 -12.11
C SER A 267 5.29 1.46 -10.87
N ASP A 268 5.63 1.00 -9.67
CA ASP A 268 5.13 1.56 -8.41
C ASP A 268 5.66 2.96 -8.13
N LYS A 269 6.93 3.23 -8.47
CA LYS A 269 7.53 4.57 -8.32
C LYS A 269 6.80 5.66 -9.10
N GLY A 270 6.22 5.29 -10.25
CA GLY A 270 5.40 6.23 -11.05
C GLY A 270 4.06 6.57 -10.40
N ARG A 271 3.61 5.79 -9.42
CA ARG A 271 2.34 5.96 -8.70
C ARG A 271 2.48 6.76 -7.41
N LEU A 272 3.70 7.04 -6.98
CA LEU A 272 3.99 7.81 -5.78
C LEU A 272 4.16 9.29 -6.12
N PHE A 273 3.28 10.12 -5.56
CA PHE A 273 3.37 11.56 -5.55
C PHE A 273 3.97 11.99 -4.22
N TYR A 274 5.20 12.43 -4.24
CA TYR A 274 5.85 13.00 -3.06
C TYR A 274 5.50 14.48 -2.98
N VAL A 275 4.76 14.87 -1.95
CA VAL A 275 4.20 16.21 -1.81
C VAL A 275 4.77 16.89 -0.57
N LEU A 276 5.46 17.99 -0.77
CA LEU A 276 5.82 18.89 0.33
C LEU A 276 4.62 19.80 0.63
N THR A 277 4.08 19.69 1.84
CA THR A 277 2.95 20.49 2.30
C THR A 277 3.39 21.85 2.80
N HIS A 278 2.44 22.74 3.12
CA HIS A 278 2.71 24.11 3.58
C HIS A 278 3.57 24.92 2.61
N SER A 279 3.33 24.75 1.29
CA SER A 279 4.12 25.43 0.26
C SER A 279 3.95 26.97 0.25
N GLY A 280 2.93 27.50 0.91
CA GLY A 280 2.75 28.94 1.14
C GLY A 280 3.47 29.48 2.38
N SER A 281 4.06 28.62 3.21
CA SER A 281 4.77 29.07 4.40
C SER A 281 6.05 29.84 4.02
N PRO A 282 6.45 30.86 4.80
CA PRO A 282 7.72 31.59 4.59
C PRO A 282 8.90 30.62 4.51
N GLU A 283 8.97 29.65 5.41
CA GLU A 283 10.04 28.67 5.47
C GLU A 283 10.16 27.83 4.19
N PHE A 284 9.03 27.49 3.56
CA PHE A 284 9.07 26.80 2.29
C PHE A 284 9.43 27.73 1.14
N VAL A 285 8.78 28.91 1.05
CA VAL A 285 8.95 29.84 -0.08
C VAL A 285 10.41 30.26 -0.23
N TYR A 286 11.08 30.61 0.89
CA TYR A 286 12.48 31.06 0.86
C TYR A 286 13.51 29.94 0.74
N HIS A 287 13.18 28.71 1.11
CA HIS A 287 14.11 27.57 1.11
C HIS A 287 13.73 26.44 0.15
N LYS A 288 12.85 26.74 -0.81
CA LYS A 288 12.31 25.74 -1.75
C LYS A 288 13.41 24.95 -2.44
N ASP A 289 14.39 25.61 -3.02
CA ASP A 289 15.46 24.96 -3.78
C ASP A 289 16.29 24.03 -2.90
N SER A 290 16.67 24.49 -1.71
CA SER A 290 17.39 23.65 -0.74
C SER A 290 16.61 22.41 -0.33
N LYS A 291 15.27 22.49 -0.23
CA LYS A 291 14.41 21.36 0.09
C LYS A 291 14.33 20.39 -1.09
N ILE A 292 14.27 20.87 -2.32
CA ILE A 292 14.31 20.06 -3.54
C ILE A 292 15.64 19.32 -3.64
N ASP A 293 16.76 20.05 -3.43
CA ASP A 293 18.10 19.46 -3.44
C ASP A 293 18.24 18.36 -2.39
N PHE A 294 17.71 18.59 -1.19
CA PHE A 294 17.70 17.59 -0.14
C PHE A 294 16.95 16.31 -0.56
N ILE A 295 15.76 16.44 -1.11
CA ILE A 295 14.96 15.31 -1.61
C ILE A 295 15.72 14.58 -2.73
N THR A 296 16.26 15.31 -3.68
CA THR A 296 17.01 14.78 -4.80
C THR A 296 18.25 14.02 -4.34
N LEU A 297 18.98 14.56 -3.38
CA LEU A 297 20.19 13.96 -2.83
C LEU A 297 19.89 12.68 -2.04
N ASN A 298 18.84 12.68 -1.22
CA ASN A 298 18.53 11.56 -0.33
C ASN A 298 17.75 10.43 -1.00
N TYR A 299 16.88 10.75 -1.96
CA TYR A 299 15.99 9.78 -2.60
C TYR A 299 16.29 9.56 -4.10
N GLY A 300 17.09 10.46 -4.71
CA GLY A 300 17.55 10.33 -6.09
C GLY A 300 16.42 10.02 -7.08
N ASN A 301 16.69 9.07 -7.98
CA ASN A 301 15.70 8.63 -8.98
C ASN A 301 14.56 7.76 -8.41
N LYS A 302 14.52 7.53 -7.10
CA LYS A 302 13.46 6.75 -6.47
C LYS A 302 12.12 7.49 -6.47
N ILE A 303 12.13 8.83 -6.42
CA ILE A 303 10.94 9.67 -6.49
C ILE A 303 10.82 10.23 -7.90
N LYS A 304 9.81 9.76 -8.65
CA LYS A 304 9.54 10.23 -10.02
C LYS A 304 8.68 11.48 -10.08
N VAL A 305 7.82 11.68 -9.08
CA VAL A 305 6.90 12.82 -9.02
C VAL A 305 7.08 13.54 -7.70
N LEU A 306 7.83 14.63 -7.75
CA LEU A 306 7.93 15.60 -6.65
C LEU A 306 7.02 16.79 -6.96
N THR A 307 6.25 17.21 -5.97
CA THR A 307 5.36 18.37 -6.10
C THR A 307 5.12 19.02 -4.74
N TYR A 308 4.37 20.08 -4.75
CA TYR A 308 4.11 20.91 -3.55
C TYR A 308 2.62 21.13 -3.44
N ALA A 309 2.13 21.41 -2.22
CA ALA A 309 0.76 21.82 -2.01
C ALA A 309 0.59 22.52 -0.66
N ASP A 310 -0.17 23.59 -0.65
CA ASP A 310 -0.70 24.17 0.58
C ASP A 310 -2.21 24.00 0.61
N SER A 311 -2.65 23.01 1.35
CA SER A 311 -4.06 22.65 1.46
C SER A 311 -4.88 23.69 2.19
N LEU A 312 -4.30 24.31 3.22
CA LEU A 312 -4.96 25.31 4.03
C LEU A 312 -5.11 26.60 3.22
N LEU A 313 -4.06 27.02 2.53
CA LEU A 313 -4.09 28.18 1.62
C LEU A 313 -5.09 27.95 0.47
N TYR A 314 -5.14 26.75 -0.09
CA TYR A 314 -6.12 26.41 -1.13
C TYR A 314 -7.56 26.50 -0.60
N THR A 315 -7.81 25.97 0.58
CA THR A 315 -9.13 26.04 1.23
C THR A 315 -9.51 27.50 1.50
N PHE A 316 -8.54 28.31 1.95
CA PHE A 316 -8.74 29.74 2.13
C PHE A 316 -9.13 30.43 0.81
N LEU A 317 -8.37 30.25 -0.25
CA LEU A 317 -8.65 30.86 -1.55
C LEU A 317 -10.06 30.47 -2.06
N THR A 318 -10.45 29.20 -1.90
CA THR A 318 -11.77 28.72 -2.31
C THR A 318 -12.90 29.31 -1.46
N ASP A 319 -12.76 29.31 -0.13
CA ASP A 319 -13.77 29.84 0.81
C ASP A 319 -14.03 31.34 0.59
N PHE A 320 -12.97 32.10 0.36
CA PHE A 320 -13.10 33.53 0.12
C PHE A 320 -13.55 33.88 -1.30
N GLU A 321 -13.22 33.06 -2.29
CA GLU A 321 -13.75 33.20 -3.64
C GLU A 321 -15.27 33.00 -3.67
N ASP A 322 -15.76 31.98 -3.00
CA ASP A 322 -17.19 31.70 -2.86
C ASP A 322 -17.94 32.82 -2.15
N ARG A 323 -17.31 33.47 -1.17
CA ARG A 323 -17.86 34.62 -0.43
C ARG A 323 -17.72 35.96 -1.15
N LYS A 324 -17.00 36.02 -2.26
CA LYS A 324 -16.71 37.27 -3.01
C LYS A 324 -16.09 38.38 -2.16
N VAL A 325 -15.18 38.00 -1.28
CA VAL A 325 -14.51 38.97 -0.39
C VAL A 325 -13.33 39.61 -1.10
N SER A 326 -13.15 40.94 -0.92
CA SER A 326 -12.00 41.68 -1.47
C SER A 326 -10.74 41.48 -0.64
N LEU A 327 -9.54 41.68 -1.24
CA LEU A 327 -8.27 41.58 -0.51
C LEU A 327 -8.13 42.61 0.61
N ASP A 328 -8.67 43.82 0.44
CA ASP A 328 -8.62 44.83 1.49
C ASP A 328 -9.42 44.42 2.72
N GLU A 329 -10.47 43.60 2.49
CA GLU A 329 -11.25 43.01 3.57
C GLU A 329 -10.47 41.94 4.33
N TYR A 330 -9.47 41.25 3.74
CA TYR A 330 -8.62 40.26 4.45
C TYR A 330 -7.77 40.88 5.54
N ARG A 331 -7.30 42.12 5.35
CA ARG A 331 -6.45 42.80 6.34
C ARG A 331 -7.22 43.12 7.61
N HIS A 332 -8.52 43.31 7.53
CA HIS A 332 -9.39 43.81 8.58
C HIS A 332 -10.39 42.77 9.07
N PHE A 333 -10.35 41.56 8.52
CA PHE A 333 -11.33 40.55 8.82
C PHE A 333 -11.20 39.96 10.22
N ALA A 334 -12.32 39.93 10.91
CA ALA A 334 -12.47 39.04 12.06
C ALA A 334 -12.38 37.57 11.58
N GLN A 335 -11.75 36.73 12.37
CA GLN A 335 -11.69 35.28 12.10
C GLN A 335 -13.08 34.74 11.83
N PRO A 336 -13.32 34.08 10.69
CA PRO A 336 -14.60 33.44 10.42
C PRO A 336 -14.87 32.32 11.43
N SER A 337 -16.11 32.13 11.82
CA SER A 337 -16.51 31.14 12.84
C SER A 337 -16.22 29.67 12.45
N ASN A 338 -16.00 29.40 11.17
CA ASN A 338 -15.66 28.10 10.61
C ASN A 338 -14.15 27.86 10.44
N TRP A 339 -13.31 28.76 10.98
CA TRP A 339 -11.85 28.65 10.98
C TRP A 339 -11.34 28.52 12.41
N ALA A 340 -10.46 27.54 12.67
CA ALA A 340 -9.78 27.42 13.95
C ALA A 340 -8.73 28.52 14.13
N ASP A 341 -8.39 28.85 15.38
CA ASP A 341 -7.48 29.95 15.70
C ASP A 341 -6.07 29.76 15.10
N ASP A 342 -5.57 28.54 15.13
CA ASP A 342 -4.29 28.14 14.58
C ASP A 342 -4.27 28.17 13.05
N GLU A 343 -5.32 27.67 12.41
CA GLU A 343 -5.51 27.74 10.95
C GLU A 343 -5.52 29.20 10.49
N TRP A 344 -6.32 30.04 11.17
CA TRP A 344 -6.43 31.44 10.83
C TRP A 344 -5.12 32.20 11.04
N ARG A 345 -4.39 31.91 12.11
CA ARG A 345 -3.07 32.47 12.37
C ARG A 345 -2.08 32.10 11.28
N THR A 346 -2.09 30.85 10.85
CA THR A 346 -1.24 30.35 9.76
C THR A 346 -1.52 31.12 8.46
N ILE A 347 -2.78 31.25 8.07
CA ILE A 347 -3.17 31.99 6.86
C ILE A 347 -2.75 33.46 6.94
N ARG A 348 -2.93 34.12 8.09
CA ARG A 348 -2.48 35.52 8.25
C ARG A 348 -0.97 35.67 8.08
N THR A 349 -0.20 34.71 8.53
CA THR A 349 1.24 34.69 8.31
C THR A 349 1.58 34.57 6.83
N VAL A 350 0.90 33.70 6.11
CA VAL A 350 1.08 33.54 4.65
C VAL A 350 0.70 34.82 3.90
N LEU A 351 -0.43 35.44 4.25
CA LEU A 351 -0.89 36.69 3.63
C LEU A 351 0.13 37.84 3.84
N SER A 352 0.61 38.00 5.06
CA SER A 352 1.63 39.04 5.37
C SER A 352 2.95 38.82 4.62
N ASN A 353 3.34 37.55 4.48
CA ASN A 353 4.53 37.19 3.72
C ASN A 353 4.36 37.41 2.22
N ALA A 354 3.19 37.13 1.68
CA ALA A 354 2.88 37.38 0.27
C ALA A 354 2.86 38.89 -0.04
N GLU A 355 2.32 39.69 0.85
CA GLU A 355 2.37 41.19 0.74
C GLU A 355 3.82 41.70 0.72
N PHE A 356 4.66 41.20 1.62
CA PHE A 356 6.07 41.53 1.65
C PHE A 356 6.77 41.11 0.35
N HIS A 357 6.54 39.88 -0.12
CA HIS A 357 7.13 39.36 -1.35
C HIS A 357 6.75 40.19 -2.60
N ILE A 358 5.48 40.59 -2.73
CA ILE A 358 5.00 41.44 -3.83
C ILE A 358 5.69 42.80 -3.79
N SER A 359 5.83 43.36 -2.59
CA SER A 359 6.51 44.67 -2.40
C SER A 359 8.00 44.61 -2.74
N ASP A 360 8.67 43.50 -2.42
CA ASP A 360 10.09 43.27 -2.69
C ASP A 360 10.37 43.04 -4.17
N THR A 361 9.46 42.44 -4.90
CA THR A 361 9.56 42.19 -6.36
C THR A 361 9.18 43.40 -7.19
N HIS A 362 8.89 44.56 -6.57
CA HIS A 362 8.43 45.78 -7.22
C HIS A 362 7.16 45.67 -8.05
N ASP A 363 6.38 44.61 -7.84
CA ASP A 363 5.05 44.45 -8.43
C ASP A 363 4.06 45.43 -7.75
N SER A 364 3.10 45.94 -8.50
CA SER A 364 2.04 46.73 -7.90
C SER A 364 1.16 45.86 -7.02
N PHE A 365 1.07 46.23 -5.74
CA PHE A 365 0.19 45.55 -4.81
C PHE A 365 -1.27 45.85 -5.14
N ASN A 366 -1.97 44.83 -5.62
CA ASN A 366 -3.40 44.86 -5.91
C ASN A 366 -3.99 43.49 -5.70
N HIS A 367 -5.34 43.38 -5.82
CA HIS A 367 -6.06 42.12 -5.66
C HIS A 367 -5.56 41.02 -6.56
N ASP A 368 -5.28 41.31 -7.82
CA ASP A 368 -4.94 40.30 -8.80
C ASP A 368 -3.50 39.77 -8.59
N THR A 369 -2.55 40.64 -8.24
CA THR A 369 -1.18 40.23 -7.92
C THR A 369 -1.17 39.38 -6.64
N MET A 370 -1.88 39.78 -5.61
CA MET A 370 -1.99 39.02 -4.37
C MET A 370 -2.60 37.64 -4.63
N ARG A 371 -3.74 37.59 -5.32
CA ARG A 371 -4.41 36.33 -5.65
C ARG A 371 -3.52 35.40 -6.47
N ARG A 372 -2.85 35.93 -7.49
CA ARG A 372 -1.91 35.16 -8.31
C ARG A 372 -0.79 34.58 -7.46
N THR A 373 -0.14 35.38 -6.63
CA THR A 373 0.93 34.93 -5.74
C THR A 373 0.46 33.83 -4.80
N LEU A 374 -0.71 33.99 -4.18
CA LEU A 374 -1.26 32.97 -3.28
C LEU A 374 -1.64 31.67 -4.04
N GLN A 375 -2.18 31.79 -5.25
CA GLN A 375 -2.48 30.64 -6.10
C GLN A 375 -1.20 29.89 -6.50
N GLU A 376 -0.16 30.63 -6.89
CA GLU A 376 1.16 30.07 -7.20
C GLU A 376 1.77 29.38 -5.99
N TRP A 377 1.71 29.98 -4.82
CA TRP A 377 2.25 29.40 -3.59
C TRP A 377 1.46 28.20 -3.11
N SER A 378 0.16 28.17 -3.36
CA SER A 378 -0.68 27.02 -3.03
C SER A 378 -0.28 25.75 -3.80
N HIS A 379 0.12 25.86 -5.08
CA HIS A 379 0.41 24.73 -5.98
C HIS A 379 -0.68 23.66 -6.08
N PHE A 380 -1.79 23.79 -5.37
CA PHE A 380 -2.78 22.74 -5.16
C PHE A 380 -3.52 22.39 -6.45
N GLU A 381 -3.86 23.37 -7.27
CA GLU A 381 -4.49 23.15 -8.58
C GLU A 381 -3.55 22.42 -9.56
N GLU A 382 -2.25 22.72 -9.52
CA GLU A 382 -1.25 21.99 -10.31
C GLU A 382 -1.17 20.52 -9.87
N LEU A 383 -1.15 20.27 -8.56
CA LEU A 383 -1.17 18.91 -8.01
C LEU A 383 -2.45 18.16 -8.42
N LYS A 384 -3.63 18.75 -8.29
CA LYS A 384 -4.90 18.16 -8.74
C LYS A 384 -4.84 17.77 -10.22
N LYS A 385 -4.31 18.66 -11.06
CA LYS A 385 -4.15 18.41 -12.48
C LYS A 385 -3.19 17.24 -12.77
N LYS A 386 -2.05 17.16 -12.07
CA LYS A 386 -1.09 16.05 -12.18
C LYS A 386 -1.73 14.72 -11.79
N ILE A 387 -2.45 14.67 -10.66
CA ILE A 387 -3.13 13.46 -10.19
C ILE A 387 -4.22 13.03 -11.17
N ASN A 388 -5.04 13.96 -11.65
CA ASN A 388 -6.10 13.67 -12.62
C ASN A 388 -5.52 13.15 -13.94
N THR A 389 -4.44 13.74 -14.42
CA THR A 389 -3.76 13.28 -15.64
C THR A 389 -3.20 11.88 -15.46
N PHE A 390 -2.58 11.62 -14.32
CA PHE A 390 -2.07 10.29 -13.97
C PHE A 390 -3.21 9.25 -13.92
N ALA A 391 -4.31 9.56 -13.23
CA ALA A 391 -5.46 8.66 -13.10
C ALA A 391 -6.05 8.29 -14.47
N LYS A 392 -6.18 9.26 -15.37
CA LYS A 392 -6.63 9.03 -16.74
C LYS A 392 -5.66 8.12 -17.50
N ASN A 393 -4.37 8.42 -17.47
CA ASN A 393 -3.34 7.67 -18.19
C ASN A 393 -3.24 6.21 -17.70
N GLU A 394 -3.27 5.98 -16.37
CA GLU A 394 -3.22 4.62 -15.81
C GLU A 394 -4.48 3.82 -16.16
N LYS A 395 -5.65 4.42 -16.11
CA LYS A 395 -6.89 3.75 -16.53
C LYS A 395 -6.89 3.44 -18.03
N GLN A 396 -6.42 4.37 -18.88
CA GLN A 396 -6.29 4.10 -20.31
C GLN A 396 -5.31 2.97 -20.61
N LYS A 397 -4.15 2.96 -19.94
CA LYS A 397 -3.14 1.90 -20.08
C LYS A 397 -3.70 0.54 -19.67
N THR A 398 -4.38 0.48 -18.54
CA THR A 398 -5.00 -0.77 -18.06
C THR A 398 -6.12 -1.23 -18.97
N LEU A 399 -6.96 -0.30 -19.47
CA LEU A 399 -8.00 -0.57 -20.46
C LEU A 399 -7.39 -1.13 -21.75
N LYS A 400 -6.35 -0.49 -22.28
CA LYS A 400 -5.64 -0.96 -23.48
C LYS A 400 -5.14 -2.40 -23.31
N ASN A 401 -4.53 -2.71 -22.18
CA ASN A 401 -4.05 -4.07 -21.88
C ASN A 401 -5.19 -5.09 -21.85
N LEU A 402 -6.30 -4.75 -21.19
CA LEU A 402 -7.51 -5.59 -21.15
C LEU A 402 -8.06 -5.84 -22.56
N LEU A 403 -8.21 -4.78 -23.35
CA LEU A 403 -8.73 -4.87 -24.72
C LEU A 403 -7.82 -5.68 -25.65
N ASN A 404 -6.49 -5.50 -25.51
CA ASN A 404 -5.51 -6.28 -26.24
C ASN A 404 -5.59 -7.78 -25.90
N LEU A 405 -5.79 -8.12 -24.64
CA LEU A 405 -5.91 -9.51 -24.22
C LEU A 405 -7.18 -10.14 -24.80
N ILE A 406 -8.32 -9.45 -24.75
CA ILE A 406 -9.58 -9.91 -25.36
C ILE A 406 -9.44 -10.05 -26.89
N ALA A 407 -8.79 -9.08 -27.55
CA ALA A 407 -8.56 -9.14 -29.00
C ALA A 407 -7.68 -10.32 -29.38
N THR A 408 -6.65 -10.60 -28.57
CA THR A 408 -5.78 -11.77 -28.76
C THR A 408 -6.56 -13.07 -28.62
N ASP A 409 -7.48 -13.17 -27.66
CA ASP A 409 -8.33 -14.32 -27.46
C ASP A 409 -9.29 -14.52 -28.66
N TYR A 410 -9.93 -13.45 -29.14
CA TYR A 410 -10.79 -13.56 -30.34
C TYR A 410 -10.04 -14.07 -31.55
N LEU A 411 -8.82 -13.58 -31.78
CA LEU A 411 -7.96 -14.10 -32.85
C LEU A 411 -7.55 -15.56 -32.60
N GLY A 412 -7.31 -15.91 -31.34
CA GLY A 412 -7.04 -17.29 -30.92
C GLY A 412 -8.21 -18.23 -31.22
N PHE A 413 -9.44 -17.80 -30.89
CA PHE A 413 -10.65 -18.56 -31.18
C PHE A 413 -10.82 -18.78 -32.71
N GLY A 414 -10.67 -17.72 -33.50
CA GLY A 414 -10.71 -17.83 -34.95
C GLY A 414 -9.70 -18.84 -35.50
N LYS A 415 -8.43 -18.75 -35.08
CA LYS A 415 -7.37 -19.69 -35.49
C LYS A 415 -7.64 -21.14 -35.06
N GLN A 416 -8.21 -21.34 -33.86
CA GLN A 416 -8.55 -22.66 -33.40
C GLN A 416 -9.69 -23.25 -34.24
N LEU A 417 -10.74 -22.47 -34.50
CA LEU A 417 -11.86 -22.86 -35.33
C LEU A 417 -11.45 -23.14 -36.81
N GLU A 418 -10.49 -22.34 -37.35
CA GLU A 418 -9.90 -22.61 -38.67
C GLU A 418 -9.18 -23.97 -38.71
N LYS A 419 -8.35 -24.23 -37.67
CA LYS A 419 -7.70 -25.57 -37.57
C LYS A 419 -8.71 -26.69 -37.52
N ASP A 420 -9.77 -26.53 -36.72
CA ASP A 420 -10.83 -27.54 -36.60
C ASP A 420 -11.54 -27.76 -37.96
N LYS A 421 -11.83 -26.67 -38.71
CA LYS A 421 -12.41 -26.71 -40.06
C LYS A 421 -11.49 -27.44 -41.03
N ASP A 422 -10.21 -27.04 -41.13
CA ASP A 422 -9.20 -27.56 -42.06
C ASP A 422 -8.95 -29.07 -41.79
N LEU A 423 -9.01 -29.51 -40.53
CA LEU A 423 -8.92 -30.91 -40.12
C LEU A 423 -10.08 -31.75 -40.65
N VAL A 424 -11.29 -31.18 -40.64
CA VAL A 424 -12.48 -31.86 -41.17
C VAL A 424 -12.51 -31.90 -42.70
N GLU A 425 -11.95 -30.86 -43.36
CA GLU A 425 -11.79 -30.83 -44.80
C GLU A 425 -10.72 -31.79 -45.28
N GLY A 426 -9.70 -32.11 -44.45
CA GLY A 426 -8.64 -33.07 -44.72
C GLY A 426 -9.04 -34.56 -44.51
N ASN A 427 -8.21 -35.46 -45.00
CA ASN A 427 -8.45 -36.91 -44.91
C ASN A 427 -8.54 -37.43 -43.45
N LEU A 428 -9.30 -38.53 -43.24
CA LEU A 428 -9.42 -39.26 -41.96
C LEU A 428 -8.11 -39.60 -41.24
N SER A 429 -7.02 -39.82 -41.99
CA SER A 429 -5.66 -40.03 -41.45
C SER A 429 -5.09 -38.80 -40.75
N SER A 430 -5.47 -37.61 -41.18
CA SER A 430 -5.04 -36.36 -40.57
C SER A 430 -5.70 -36.15 -39.21
N ILE A 431 -6.96 -36.46 -39.05
CA ILE A 431 -7.71 -36.36 -37.80
C ILE A 431 -7.14 -37.32 -36.76
N ASN A 432 -6.86 -38.58 -37.13
CA ASN A 432 -6.24 -39.54 -36.20
C ASN A 432 -4.84 -39.11 -35.75
N ASN A 433 -4.05 -38.48 -36.63
CA ASN A 433 -2.74 -37.96 -36.26
C ASN A 433 -2.84 -36.76 -35.30
N GLU A 434 -3.89 -35.94 -35.44
CA GLU A 434 -4.08 -34.78 -34.55
C GLU A 434 -4.61 -35.25 -33.17
N ILE A 435 -5.48 -36.25 -33.14
CA ILE A 435 -5.89 -36.90 -31.88
C ILE A 435 -4.65 -37.40 -31.11
N LEU A 436 -3.73 -38.10 -31.81
CA LEU A 436 -2.49 -38.54 -31.17
C LEU A 436 -1.62 -37.38 -30.63
N LYS A 437 -1.57 -36.26 -31.36
CA LYS A 437 -0.83 -35.05 -30.89
C LYS A 437 -1.47 -34.41 -29.67
N VAL A 438 -2.80 -34.31 -29.64
CA VAL A 438 -3.56 -33.81 -28.50
C VAL A 438 -3.36 -34.70 -27.27
N GLU A 439 -3.43 -36.02 -27.45
CA GLU A 439 -3.16 -36.99 -26.37
C GLU A 439 -1.71 -36.85 -25.86
N GLN A 440 -0.73 -36.63 -26.76
CA GLN A 440 0.67 -36.44 -26.35
C GLN A 440 0.84 -35.15 -25.56
N LYS A 441 0.24 -34.04 -25.99
CA LYS A 441 0.26 -32.78 -25.25
C LYS A 441 -0.33 -32.91 -23.84
N ARG A 442 -1.47 -33.63 -23.70
CA ARG A 442 -2.07 -33.91 -22.38
C ARG A 442 -1.14 -34.70 -21.48
N LYS A 443 -0.42 -35.69 -22.02
CA LYS A 443 0.62 -36.42 -21.27
C LYS A 443 1.75 -35.49 -20.82
N ASP A 444 2.15 -34.54 -21.67
CA ASP A 444 3.21 -33.59 -21.34
C ASP A 444 2.76 -32.55 -20.31
N TYR A 445 1.51 -32.09 -20.34
CA TYR A 445 0.93 -31.28 -19.30
C TYR A 445 0.87 -31.99 -17.94
N ASN A 446 0.49 -33.28 -17.93
CA ASN A 446 0.49 -34.08 -16.71
C ASN A 446 1.91 -34.29 -16.16
N LYS A 447 2.93 -34.42 -17.02
CA LYS A 447 4.33 -34.45 -16.57
C LYS A 447 4.76 -33.13 -15.99
N LEU A 448 4.35 -32.00 -16.61
CA LEU A 448 4.61 -30.66 -16.09
C LEU A 448 3.95 -30.44 -14.72
N ALA A 449 2.72 -30.88 -14.53
CA ALA A 449 2.03 -30.85 -13.25
C ALA A 449 2.80 -31.63 -12.17
N GLN A 450 3.24 -32.85 -12.49
CA GLN A 450 4.06 -33.64 -11.58
C GLN A 450 5.40 -32.97 -11.26
N LYS A 451 6.02 -32.33 -12.26
CA LYS A 451 7.27 -31.57 -12.07
C LYS A 451 7.03 -30.38 -11.15
N ALA A 452 5.93 -29.64 -11.34
CA ALA A 452 5.55 -28.51 -10.49
C ALA A 452 5.29 -28.95 -9.05
N ASP A 453 4.50 -30.03 -8.88
CA ASP A 453 4.21 -30.58 -7.55
C ASP A 453 5.50 -31.02 -6.82
N ASN A 454 6.42 -31.61 -7.54
CA ASN A 454 7.72 -32.03 -6.98
C ASN A 454 8.64 -30.87 -6.65
N LEU A 455 8.64 -29.79 -7.44
CA LEU A 455 9.54 -28.67 -7.25
C LEU A 455 9.02 -27.69 -6.19
N ILE A 456 7.69 -27.49 -6.15
CA ILE A 456 7.02 -26.50 -5.28
C ILE A 456 6.42 -27.18 -4.03
N LYS A 457 6.83 -28.43 -3.75
CA LYS A 457 6.39 -29.13 -2.54
C LYS A 457 6.86 -28.37 -1.30
N ILE A 458 5.91 -28.01 -0.43
CA ILE A 458 6.14 -27.16 0.74
C ILE A 458 7.26 -27.70 1.61
N ASP A 459 7.31 -29.03 1.83
CA ASP A 459 8.36 -29.65 2.63
C ASP A 459 9.76 -29.44 2.03
N LYS A 460 9.88 -29.47 0.72
CA LYS A 460 11.17 -29.21 0.03
C LYS A 460 11.55 -27.72 0.13
N ILE A 461 10.58 -26.85 0.00
CA ILE A 461 10.84 -25.39 0.15
C ILE A 461 11.23 -25.07 1.58
N ASN A 462 10.52 -25.63 2.57
CA ASN A 462 10.88 -25.45 3.98
C ASN A 462 12.30 -25.96 4.27
N ALA A 463 12.67 -27.12 3.73
CA ALA A 463 14.01 -27.70 3.89
C ALA A 463 15.12 -26.78 3.37
N GLU A 464 14.86 -25.96 2.35
CA GLU A 464 15.81 -24.96 1.85
C GLU A 464 16.11 -23.86 2.89
N PHE A 465 15.24 -23.71 3.90
CA PHE A 465 15.37 -22.73 4.98
C PHE A 465 15.70 -23.35 6.34
N ASP A 466 15.95 -24.66 6.42
CA ASP A 466 16.31 -25.35 7.67
C ASP A 466 17.62 -24.83 8.29
N PHE A 467 18.49 -24.23 7.46
CA PHE A 467 19.72 -23.61 7.94
C PHE A 467 19.47 -22.48 8.93
N ILE A 468 18.33 -21.77 8.86
CA ILE A 468 18.00 -20.64 9.73
C ILE A 468 18.07 -21.05 11.20
N HIS A 469 17.55 -22.23 11.53
CA HIS A 469 17.56 -22.72 12.90
C HIS A 469 18.98 -22.93 13.42
N LYS A 470 19.85 -23.54 12.61
CA LYS A 470 21.23 -23.81 12.95
C LYS A 470 22.05 -22.52 13.11
N GLU A 471 21.83 -21.57 12.23
CA GLU A 471 22.49 -20.25 12.27
C GLU A 471 22.07 -19.45 13.52
N ILE A 472 20.78 -19.46 13.88
CA ILE A 472 20.30 -18.82 15.11
C ILE A 472 20.89 -19.49 16.36
N GLU A 473 21.01 -20.81 16.39
CA GLU A 473 21.64 -21.53 17.50
C GLU A 473 23.13 -21.22 17.63
N ALA A 474 23.80 -21.01 16.51
CA ALA A 474 25.23 -20.67 16.48
C ALA A 474 25.51 -19.31 17.18
N PHE A 475 24.54 -18.42 17.30
CA PHE A 475 24.72 -17.15 18.02
C PHE A 475 25.11 -17.35 19.48
N ASN A 476 24.72 -18.46 20.08
CA ASN A 476 25.12 -18.78 21.47
C ASN A 476 26.63 -18.89 21.66
N GLY A 477 27.39 -19.31 20.64
CA GLY A 477 28.82 -19.46 20.68
C GLY A 477 29.59 -18.15 20.53
N LEU A 478 28.98 -17.07 20.12
CA LEU A 478 29.66 -15.80 19.85
C LEU A 478 30.05 -15.08 21.15
N GLN A 479 31.20 -14.43 21.14
CA GLN A 479 31.77 -13.79 22.33
C GLN A 479 31.83 -12.26 22.27
N SER A 480 31.23 -11.64 21.26
CA SER A 480 31.19 -10.18 21.13
C SER A 480 29.87 -9.70 20.52
N ILE A 481 29.46 -8.49 20.85
CA ILE A 481 28.29 -7.83 20.26
C ILE A 481 28.46 -7.69 18.76
N GLU A 482 29.64 -7.28 18.31
CA GLU A 482 29.94 -7.13 16.88
C GLU A 482 29.84 -8.47 16.14
N GLY A 483 30.33 -9.56 16.75
CA GLY A 483 30.16 -10.91 16.19
C GLY A 483 28.71 -11.31 16.03
N VAL A 484 27.83 -10.99 17.01
CA VAL A 484 26.41 -11.27 16.96
C VAL A 484 25.73 -10.39 15.90
N ARG A 485 26.11 -9.12 15.81
CA ARG A 485 25.59 -8.18 14.82
C ARG A 485 25.86 -8.67 13.39
N ASN A 486 27.12 -9.01 13.12
CA ASN A 486 27.54 -9.53 11.82
C ASN A 486 26.85 -10.87 11.51
N ALA A 487 26.72 -11.76 12.49
CA ALA A 487 26.06 -13.05 12.30
C ALA A 487 24.58 -12.90 11.94
N ILE A 488 23.82 -12.01 12.60
CA ILE A 488 22.40 -11.80 12.29
C ILE A 488 22.20 -11.07 10.96
N THR A 489 23.07 -10.12 10.62
CA THR A 489 23.06 -9.46 9.31
C THR A 489 23.32 -10.46 8.20
N ASN A 490 24.36 -11.28 8.33
CA ASN A 490 24.68 -12.35 7.37
C ASN A 490 23.55 -13.39 7.26
N LEU A 491 22.91 -13.72 8.37
CA LEU A 491 21.75 -14.61 8.37
C LEU A 491 20.60 -14.01 7.53
N PHE A 492 20.27 -12.73 7.74
CA PHE A 492 19.18 -12.08 7.00
C PHE A 492 19.49 -11.96 5.51
N GLU A 493 20.72 -11.59 5.16
CA GLU A 493 21.18 -11.59 3.77
C GLU A 493 21.12 -12.99 3.14
N SER A 494 21.51 -14.01 3.89
CA SER A 494 21.47 -15.40 3.44
C SER A 494 20.04 -15.89 3.21
N ILE A 495 19.10 -15.50 4.09
CA ILE A 495 17.68 -15.81 3.95
C ILE A 495 17.10 -15.16 2.69
N GLN A 496 17.36 -13.86 2.49
CA GLN A 496 16.87 -13.12 1.32
C GLN A 496 17.47 -13.66 0.02
N LYS A 497 18.77 -13.95 0.03
CA LYS A 497 19.45 -14.56 -1.12
C LYS A 497 18.85 -15.92 -1.45
N LYS A 498 18.62 -16.76 -0.43
CA LYS A 498 18.05 -18.09 -0.60
C LYS A 498 16.61 -18.03 -1.13
N GLU A 499 15.81 -17.10 -0.63
CA GLU A 499 14.47 -16.85 -1.14
C GLU A 499 14.50 -16.53 -2.64
N LYS A 500 15.35 -15.58 -3.03
CA LYS A 500 15.50 -15.22 -4.45
C LYS A 500 15.96 -16.41 -5.31
N GLU A 501 16.89 -17.20 -4.83
CA GLU A 501 17.39 -18.39 -5.53
C GLU A 501 16.28 -19.42 -5.75
N VAL A 502 15.52 -19.75 -4.69
CA VAL A 502 14.43 -20.73 -4.73
C VAL A 502 13.35 -20.29 -5.72
N PHE A 503 12.87 -19.06 -5.60
CA PHE A 503 11.79 -18.59 -6.47
C PHE A 503 12.26 -18.26 -7.89
N LYS A 504 13.51 -17.85 -8.07
CA LYS A 504 14.10 -17.71 -9.40
C LYS A 504 14.18 -19.06 -10.11
N LYS A 505 14.57 -20.13 -9.39
CA LYS A 505 14.58 -21.48 -9.96
C LYS A 505 13.19 -21.93 -10.43
N ILE A 506 12.16 -21.69 -9.59
CA ILE A 506 10.78 -22.00 -9.96
C ILE A 506 10.36 -21.18 -11.19
N LYS A 507 10.60 -19.86 -11.19
CA LYS A 507 10.28 -18.97 -12.32
C LYS A 507 11.01 -19.40 -13.61
N THR A 508 12.25 -19.83 -13.53
CA THR A 508 13.02 -20.24 -14.69
C THR A 508 12.48 -21.55 -15.28
N GLU A 509 12.14 -22.52 -14.43
CA GLU A 509 11.60 -23.82 -14.86
C GLU A 509 10.20 -23.74 -15.45
N PHE A 510 9.42 -22.72 -15.06
CA PHE A 510 8.06 -22.49 -15.49
C PHE A 510 7.88 -21.08 -16.07
N SER A 511 8.86 -20.60 -16.83
CA SER A 511 8.90 -19.21 -17.34
C SER A 511 7.64 -18.81 -18.10
N ASP A 512 7.06 -19.75 -18.84
CA ASP A 512 5.86 -19.49 -19.64
C ASP A 512 4.61 -19.20 -18.81
N PHE A 513 4.56 -19.69 -17.59
CA PHE A 513 3.46 -19.51 -16.64
C PHE A 513 3.59 -18.22 -15.80
N PHE A 514 4.74 -17.57 -15.85
CA PHE A 514 5.04 -16.39 -15.03
C PHE A 514 5.34 -15.13 -15.83
N LYS A 515 5.02 -15.10 -17.14
CA LYS A 515 5.28 -13.93 -18.00
C LYS A 515 4.65 -12.64 -17.47
N GLU A 516 3.51 -12.74 -16.79
CA GLU A 516 2.76 -11.61 -16.23
C GLU A 516 2.73 -11.63 -14.70
N TYR A 517 3.39 -12.60 -14.05
CA TYR A 517 3.42 -12.72 -12.60
C TYR A 517 4.60 -11.98 -12.00
N ASP A 518 4.34 -10.80 -11.47
CA ASP A 518 5.32 -10.03 -10.69
C ASP A 518 5.21 -10.38 -9.20
N SER A 519 5.97 -11.39 -8.78
CA SER A 519 6.10 -11.71 -7.36
C SER A 519 7.17 -10.86 -6.73
N LYS A 520 6.80 -10.03 -5.75
CA LYS A 520 7.78 -9.28 -4.94
C LYS A 520 8.70 -10.23 -4.18
N ASP A 521 9.95 -9.84 -4.06
CA ASP A 521 10.87 -10.47 -3.12
C ASP A 521 10.34 -10.25 -1.69
N LEU A 522 10.45 -11.27 -0.85
CA LEU A 522 10.10 -11.14 0.55
C LEU A 522 11.25 -10.44 1.28
N VAL A 523 10.90 -9.43 2.06
CA VAL A 523 11.89 -8.60 2.75
C VAL A 523 11.80 -8.87 4.24
N LEU A 524 12.96 -9.11 4.85
CA LEU A 524 13.10 -9.13 6.31
C LEU A 524 13.28 -7.70 6.81
N GLU A 525 12.69 -7.39 7.94
CA GLU A 525 12.85 -6.07 8.56
C GLU A 525 14.28 -5.87 9.05
N SER A 526 14.80 -4.67 8.84
CA SER A 526 16.12 -4.29 9.37
C SER A 526 16.06 -4.18 10.89
N LEU A 527 17.09 -4.66 11.57
CA LEU A 527 17.19 -4.57 13.03
C LEU A 527 17.90 -3.28 13.45
N ASP A 528 17.35 -2.59 14.43
CA ASP A 528 17.99 -1.47 15.09
C ASP A 528 18.99 -1.99 16.15
N PHE A 529 20.23 -2.15 15.72
CA PHE A 529 21.29 -2.63 16.59
C PHE A 529 21.66 -1.67 17.72
N SER A 530 21.48 -0.36 17.50
CA SER A 530 21.80 0.65 18.51
C SER A 530 20.80 0.54 19.67
N ASN A 531 19.53 0.38 19.37
CA ASN A 531 18.52 0.17 20.38
C ASN A 531 18.69 -1.17 21.12
N MET A 532 19.04 -2.24 20.38
CA MET A 532 19.35 -3.54 20.98
C MET A 532 20.52 -3.47 21.95
N GLU A 533 21.57 -2.67 21.69
CA GLU A 533 22.69 -2.46 22.62
C GLU A 533 22.27 -1.71 23.88
N ILE A 534 21.42 -0.68 23.71
CA ILE A 534 20.85 0.06 24.85
C ILE A 534 20.04 -0.90 25.72
N GLU A 535 19.19 -1.73 25.12
CA GLU A 535 18.39 -2.72 25.81
C GLU A 535 19.26 -3.76 26.56
N ALA A 536 20.23 -4.31 25.86
CA ALA A 536 21.15 -5.28 26.43
C ALA A 536 21.96 -4.74 27.65
N SER A 537 22.06 -3.41 27.73
CA SER A 537 22.77 -2.71 28.81
C SER A 537 21.87 -2.37 30.00
N LYS A 538 20.54 -2.64 29.91
CA LYS A 538 19.55 -2.40 30.98
C LYS A 538 19.53 -3.61 31.95
N PHE A 539 20.46 -3.68 32.86
CA PHE A 539 20.48 -4.65 33.94
C PHE A 539 21.08 -4.04 35.20
N ASP A 540 20.81 -4.67 36.32
CA ASP A 540 21.30 -4.22 37.62
C ASP A 540 22.82 -4.44 37.74
N LYS A 541 23.58 -3.35 37.55
CA LYS A 541 25.05 -3.34 37.62
C LYS A 541 25.58 -3.53 39.03
N ASP A 542 24.75 -3.32 40.07
CA ASP A 542 25.16 -3.44 41.47
C ASP A 542 25.47 -4.90 41.83
N LYS A 543 25.00 -5.87 41.06
CA LYS A 543 25.39 -7.28 41.18
C LYS A 543 26.86 -7.55 40.93
N TYR A 544 27.55 -6.63 40.29
CA TYR A 544 28.96 -6.77 39.87
C TYR A 544 29.87 -5.77 40.59
N ILE A 545 29.50 -5.29 41.76
CA ILE A 545 30.32 -4.42 42.56
C ILE A 545 31.49 -5.25 43.13
N ILE A 546 32.73 -4.84 42.84
CA ILE A 546 33.97 -5.37 43.46
C ILE A 546 34.24 -4.62 44.77
N GLU A 547 34.10 -3.33 44.75
CA GLU A 547 34.25 -2.46 45.93
C GLU A 547 33.05 -1.51 45.98
N PRO A 548 32.26 -1.55 47.08
CA PRO A 548 31.14 -0.65 47.23
C PRO A 548 31.59 0.80 47.41
N GLU A 549 30.71 1.73 47.11
CA GLU A 549 30.94 3.16 47.34
C GLU A 549 31.39 3.40 48.79
N LYS A 550 32.47 4.13 48.97
CA LYS A 550 33.05 4.47 50.26
C LYS A 550 33.12 5.98 50.39
N THR A 551 32.73 6.49 51.53
CA THR A 551 32.98 7.87 51.89
C THR A 551 34.21 7.95 52.76
N LYS A 552 35.28 8.60 52.28
CA LYS A 552 36.38 8.93 53.15
C LYS A 552 36.04 10.23 53.89
N THR A 553 35.83 10.13 55.16
CA THR A 553 35.64 11.30 56.01
C THR A 553 37.02 11.80 56.45
N HIS A 554 37.34 13.03 56.06
CA HIS A 554 38.49 13.75 56.53
C HIS A 554 38.10 14.82 57.55
N TRP A 555 38.85 14.91 58.62
CA TRP A 555 38.58 15.87 59.75
C TRP A 555 38.66 17.32 59.35
N SER A 556 39.18 17.69 58.19
CA SER A 556 39.43 19.06 57.76
C SER A 556 39.06 19.35 56.30
N ASP A 557 38.62 18.37 55.50
CA ASP A 557 38.27 18.53 54.08
C ASP A 557 36.88 17.95 53.81
N PRO A 558 36.18 18.43 52.74
CA PRO A 558 34.89 17.83 52.35
C PRO A 558 35.02 16.32 52.10
N ASP A 559 34.05 15.58 52.53
CA ASP A 559 33.99 14.13 52.35
C ASP A 559 34.19 13.73 50.89
N GLU A 560 35.24 12.94 50.62
CA GLU A 560 35.55 12.44 49.27
C GLU A 560 34.76 11.15 49.02
N ARG A 561 33.81 11.20 48.07
CA ARG A 561 33.11 10.00 47.62
C ARG A 561 33.97 9.21 46.64
N ILE A 562 34.36 8.02 47.02
CA ILE A 562 35.02 7.07 46.15
C ILE A 562 33.92 6.27 45.47
N PRO A 563 33.75 6.41 44.14
CA PRO A 563 32.68 5.70 43.43
C PRO A 563 32.89 4.17 43.54
N ALA A 564 31.79 3.47 43.48
CA ALA A 564 31.83 2.00 43.47
C ALA A 564 32.64 1.50 42.27
N LYS A 565 33.46 0.48 42.50
CA LYS A 565 34.26 -0.17 41.49
C LYS A 565 33.53 -1.44 41.02
N TYR A 566 33.30 -1.51 39.75
CA TYR A 566 32.57 -2.62 39.14
C TYR A 566 33.50 -3.57 38.39
N ASP A 567 33.12 -4.84 38.33
CA ASP A 567 33.72 -5.86 37.48
C ASP A 567 33.30 -5.60 36.01
N THR A 568 34.06 -4.77 35.33
CA THR A 568 33.80 -4.37 33.95
C THR A 568 33.76 -5.57 32.99
N THR A 569 34.52 -6.64 33.29
CA THR A 569 34.55 -7.84 32.47
C THR A 569 33.19 -8.58 32.56
N LYS A 570 32.69 -8.79 33.78
CA LYS A 570 31.40 -9.44 34.00
C LYS A 570 30.21 -8.60 33.50
N ILE A 571 30.30 -7.29 33.63
CA ILE A 571 29.32 -6.38 33.07
C ILE A 571 29.26 -6.51 31.53
N GLU A 572 30.41 -6.57 30.88
CA GLU A 572 30.46 -6.74 29.42
C GLU A 572 30.00 -8.14 28.99
N GLU A 573 30.35 -9.18 29.74
CA GLU A 573 29.87 -10.55 29.52
C GLU A 573 28.31 -10.61 29.64
N GLU A 574 27.75 -9.94 30.65
CA GLU A 574 26.30 -9.86 30.85
C GLU A 574 25.62 -9.12 29.68
N LYS A 575 26.19 -7.98 29.28
CA LYS A 575 25.72 -7.23 28.14
C LYS A 575 25.72 -8.05 26.84
N ILE A 576 26.82 -8.78 26.61
CA ILE A 576 26.93 -9.68 25.43
C ILE A 576 25.87 -10.79 25.53
N ARG A 577 25.65 -11.38 26.71
CA ARG A 577 24.64 -12.40 26.93
C ARG A 577 23.23 -11.89 26.62
N ASN A 578 22.89 -10.72 27.12
CA ASN A 578 21.58 -10.09 26.90
C ASN A 578 21.39 -9.72 25.43
N PHE A 579 22.41 -9.15 24.78
CA PHE A 579 22.37 -8.83 23.35
C PHE A 579 22.17 -10.09 22.50
N LYS A 580 22.85 -11.20 22.82
CA LYS A 580 22.62 -12.49 22.17
C LYS A 580 21.18 -12.98 22.34
N ALA A 581 20.65 -12.91 23.54
CA ALA A 581 19.27 -13.32 23.81
C ALA A 581 18.25 -12.50 23.00
N LEU A 582 18.46 -11.19 22.91
CA LEU A 582 17.67 -10.29 22.08
C LEU A 582 17.78 -10.64 20.59
N ALA A 583 19.02 -10.84 20.10
CA ALA A 583 19.26 -11.20 18.71
C ALA A 583 18.58 -12.51 18.31
N ILE A 584 18.66 -13.53 19.19
CA ILE A 584 17.99 -14.82 19.00
C ILE A 584 16.47 -14.64 18.97
N ARG A 585 15.92 -13.85 19.89
CA ARG A 585 14.48 -13.57 19.96
C ARG A 585 13.99 -12.86 18.69
N LYS A 586 14.69 -11.80 18.27
CA LYS A 586 14.36 -11.03 17.05
C LYS A 586 14.50 -11.90 15.79
N ALA A 587 15.56 -12.69 15.67
CA ALA A 587 15.75 -13.59 14.54
C ALA A 587 14.66 -14.67 14.47
N LYS A 588 14.25 -15.23 15.61
CA LYS A 588 13.14 -16.19 15.68
C LYS A 588 11.82 -15.55 15.27
N ALA A 589 11.50 -14.36 15.79
CA ALA A 589 10.30 -13.64 15.43
C ALA A 589 10.24 -13.33 13.93
N GLN A 590 11.33 -12.86 13.35
CA GLN A 590 11.43 -12.64 11.89
C GLN A 590 11.24 -13.94 11.10
N LYS A 591 11.84 -15.04 11.52
CA LYS A 591 11.68 -16.36 10.90
C LYS A 591 10.20 -16.78 10.92
N ASP A 592 9.53 -16.62 12.06
CA ASP A 592 8.15 -17.05 12.25
C ASP A 592 7.14 -16.24 11.42
N VAL A 593 7.50 -15.00 11.04
CA VAL A 593 6.74 -14.19 10.08
C VAL A 593 7.11 -14.53 8.64
N PHE A 594 8.39 -14.73 8.36
CA PHE A 594 8.90 -14.91 7.01
C PHE A 594 8.53 -16.27 6.39
N LEU A 595 8.66 -17.37 7.13
CA LEU A 595 8.37 -18.71 6.59
C LEU A 595 6.92 -18.90 6.14
N PRO A 596 5.89 -18.42 6.85
CA PRO A 596 4.51 -18.42 6.34
C PRO A 596 4.34 -17.62 5.03
N GLN A 597 5.08 -16.51 4.87
CA GLN A 597 5.03 -15.74 3.63
C GLN A 597 5.69 -16.49 2.46
N VAL A 598 6.83 -17.17 2.71
CA VAL A 598 7.47 -18.06 1.73
C VAL A 598 6.50 -19.16 1.30
N LYS A 599 5.84 -19.79 2.26
CA LYS A 599 4.82 -20.82 1.99
C LYS A 599 3.69 -20.26 1.14
N LYS A 600 3.12 -19.13 1.52
CA LYS A 600 2.03 -18.48 0.77
C LYS A 600 2.45 -18.13 -0.66
N LYS A 601 3.67 -17.61 -0.84
CA LYS A 601 4.24 -17.32 -2.17
C LYS A 601 4.38 -18.58 -3.02
N ALA A 602 4.87 -19.66 -2.42
CA ALA A 602 5.00 -20.95 -3.08
C ALA A 602 3.64 -21.53 -3.47
N ASP A 603 2.66 -21.52 -2.57
CA ASP A 603 1.30 -21.98 -2.84
C ASP A 603 0.65 -21.18 -3.97
N ASN A 604 0.82 -19.86 -3.98
CA ASN A 604 0.31 -19.00 -5.06
C ASN A 604 0.93 -19.37 -6.42
N MET A 605 2.25 -19.55 -6.46
CA MET A 605 2.94 -19.95 -7.70
C MET A 605 2.51 -21.35 -8.16
N ARG A 606 2.35 -22.27 -7.21
CA ARG A 606 1.86 -23.63 -7.49
C ARG A 606 0.46 -23.58 -8.08
N ASN A 607 -0.45 -22.85 -7.46
CA ASN A 607 -1.83 -22.73 -7.92
C ASN A 607 -1.91 -22.12 -9.33
N LEU A 608 -1.11 -21.08 -9.62
CA LEU A 608 -1.04 -20.50 -10.95
C LEU A 608 -0.65 -21.54 -12.02
N ILE A 609 0.37 -22.35 -11.74
CA ILE A 609 0.81 -23.39 -12.69
C ILE A 609 -0.26 -24.46 -12.87
N PHE A 610 -0.85 -24.93 -11.75
CA PHE A 610 -1.88 -25.97 -11.80
C PHE A 610 -3.15 -25.50 -12.50
N ASP A 611 -3.59 -24.29 -12.18
CA ASP A 611 -4.75 -23.68 -12.80
C ASP A 611 -4.59 -23.58 -14.33
N GLU A 612 -3.41 -23.18 -14.80
CA GLU A 612 -3.14 -23.08 -16.23
C GLU A 612 -2.97 -24.46 -16.90
N ILE A 613 -2.34 -25.42 -16.22
CA ILE A 613 -2.21 -26.80 -16.73
C ILE A 613 -3.58 -27.47 -16.83
N ASP A 614 -4.42 -27.30 -15.81
CA ASP A 614 -5.78 -27.87 -15.80
C ASP A 614 -6.62 -27.25 -16.92
N GLU A 615 -6.45 -25.96 -17.18
CA GLU A 615 -7.09 -25.32 -18.30
C GLU A 615 -6.65 -25.87 -19.65
N LYS A 616 -5.34 -25.89 -19.88
CA LYS A 616 -4.80 -26.45 -21.14
C LYS A 616 -5.23 -27.92 -21.35
N ASN A 617 -5.25 -28.69 -20.29
CA ASN A 617 -5.77 -30.08 -20.36
C ASN A 617 -7.27 -30.12 -20.69
N LYS A 618 -8.06 -29.16 -20.18
CA LYS A 618 -9.49 -29.07 -20.45
C LYS A 618 -9.75 -28.59 -21.87
N ASP A 619 -8.98 -27.62 -22.36
CA ASP A 619 -9.07 -27.15 -23.73
C ASP A 619 -8.71 -28.25 -24.73
N GLU A 620 -7.62 -28.99 -24.48
CA GLU A 620 -7.25 -30.14 -25.32
C GLU A 620 -8.28 -31.26 -25.23
N ARG A 621 -8.95 -31.50 -24.10
CA ARG A 621 -10.05 -32.44 -23.96
C ARG A 621 -11.28 -32.01 -24.78
N CYS A 622 -11.66 -30.73 -24.68
CA CYS A 622 -12.77 -30.19 -25.45
C CYS A 622 -12.48 -30.24 -26.96
N HIS A 623 -11.22 -30.00 -27.32
CA HIS A 623 -10.76 -30.17 -28.71
C HIS A 623 -10.88 -31.65 -29.19
N LEU A 624 -10.49 -32.60 -28.34
CA LEU A 624 -10.61 -34.04 -28.61
C LEU A 624 -12.06 -34.46 -28.78
N GLU A 625 -12.95 -34.05 -27.88
CA GLU A 625 -14.40 -34.34 -27.93
C GLU A 625 -15.02 -33.72 -29.21
N ASN A 626 -14.56 -32.51 -29.61
CA ASN A 626 -14.96 -31.91 -30.90
C ASN A 626 -14.48 -32.71 -32.10
N LEU A 627 -13.24 -33.19 -32.12
CA LEU A 627 -12.67 -34.02 -33.19
C LEU A 627 -13.43 -35.36 -33.33
N GLU A 628 -13.78 -35.99 -32.22
CA GLU A 628 -14.57 -37.25 -32.22
C GLU A 628 -16.01 -37.03 -32.69
N SER A 629 -16.65 -35.93 -32.29
CA SER A 629 -17.98 -35.54 -32.75
C SER A 629 -18.04 -35.24 -34.27
N GLN A 630 -16.94 -34.79 -34.85
CA GLN A 630 -16.84 -34.39 -36.25
C GLN A 630 -16.86 -35.57 -37.24
N LEU A 631 -16.52 -36.76 -36.80
CA LEU A 631 -16.56 -37.95 -37.63
C LEU A 631 -17.98 -38.33 -38.10
N SER A 632 -19.03 -37.81 -37.43
CA SER A 632 -20.42 -38.15 -37.71
C SER A 632 -21.24 -37.14 -38.53
N GLY A 633 -20.79 -35.87 -38.72
CA GLY A 633 -21.62 -34.85 -39.37
C GLY A 633 -20.87 -33.79 -40.21
N LYS A 634 -20.06 -34.23 -41.15
CA LYS A 634 -19.02 -33.44 -41.88
C LYS A 634 -19.47 -32.15 -42.53
N LYS A 635 -20.64 -32.06 -43.13
CA LYS A 635 -21.06 -30.87 -43.91
C LYS A 635 -21.67 -29.75 -43.05
N GLU A 636 -22.49 -30.11 -42.09
CA GLU A 636 -23.13 -29.17 -41.16
C GLU A 636 -22.11 -28.53 -40.25
N PHE A 637 -21.12 -29.30 -39.81
CA PHE A 637 -20.02 -28.85 -38.97
C PHE A 637 -19.15 -27.75 -39.63
N ILE A 638 -18.75 -27.94 -40.90
CA ILE A 638 -17.95 -26.97 -41.64
C ILE A 638 -18.70 -25.62 -41.75
N ALA A 639 -20.00 -25.67 -42.08
CA ALA A 639 -20.82 -24.47 -42.18
C ALA A 639 -20.96 -23.76 -40.82
N GLU A 640 -21.10 -24.50 -39.73
CA GLU A 640 -21.13 -23.94 -38.37
C GLU A 640 -19.80 -23.28 -37.99
N LYS A 641 -18.66 -23.94 -38.24
CA LYS A 641 -17.32 -23.37 -37.94
C LYS A 641 -17.04 -22.11 -38.75
N VAL A 642 -17.41 -22.09 -40.02
CA VAL A 642 -17.28 -20.86 -40.85
C VAL A 642 -18.08 -19.69 -40.27
N ASN A 643 -19.30 -19.95 -39.78
CA ASN A 643 -20.10 -18.93 -39.10
C ASN A 643 -19.48 -18.43 -37.79
N LEU A 644 -18.95 -19.36 -36.97
CA LEU A 644 -18.28 -19.03 -35.73
C LEU A 644 -16.97 -18.26 -35.94
N ILE A 645 -16.19 -18.59 -36.97
CA ILE A 645 -15.00 -17.81 -37.39
C ILE A 645 -15.41 -16.38 -37.75
N ALA A 646 -16.47 -16.23 -38.56
CA ALA A 646 -16.98 -14.91 -38.94
C ALA A 646 -17.45 -14.08 -37.71
N LYS A 647 -18.12 -14.74 -36.74
CA LYS A 647 -18.52 -14.08 -35.48
C LYS A 647 -17.31 -13.63 -34.65
N SER A 648 -16.28 -14.48 -34.53
CA SER A 648 -15.06 -14.15 -33.78
C SER A 648 -14.30 -12.97 -34.40
N LEU A 649 -14.19 -12.95 -35.73
CA LEU A 649 -13.55 -11.85 -36.46
C LEU A 649 -14.36 -10.55 -36.34
N ALA A 650 -15.70 -10.62 -36.50
CA ALA A 650 -16.58 -9.48 -36.33
C ALA A 650 -16.48 -8.89 -34.89
N ALA A 651 -16.41 -9.74 -33.85
CA ALA A 651 -16.23 -9.30 -32.49
C ALA A 651 -14.87 -8.63 -32.27
N SER A 652 -13.80 -9.10 -32.92
CA SER A 652 -12.49 -8.45 -32.89
C SER A 652 -12.51 -7.06 -33.54
N GLU A 653 -13.18 -6.92 -34.68
CA GLU A 653 -13.32 -5.62 -35.39
C GLU A 653 -14.21 -4.64 -34.60
N GLU A 654 -15.29 -5.12 -34.00
CA GLU A 654 -16.12 -4.31 -33.10
C GLU A 654 -15.32 -3.81 -31.89
N LEU A 655 -14.50 -4.66 -31.31
CA LEU A 655 -13.63 -4.30 -30.20
C LEU A 655 -12.60 -3.24 -30.61
N LYS A 656 -11.99 -3.35 -31.79
CA LYS A 656 -11.05 -2.35 -32.30
C LYS A 656 -11.70 -0.98 -32.46
N LYS A 657 -12.91 -0.93 -33.01
CA LYS A 657 -13.68 0.33 -33.13
C LYS A 657 -13.95 0.94 -31.77
N LEU A 658 -14.44 0.15 -30.82
CA LEU A 658 -14.68 0.61 -29.46
C LEU A 658 -13.40 1.11 -28.80
N ALA A 659 -12.28 0.44 -29.00
CA ALA A 659 -10.98 0.87 -28.48
C ALA A 659 -10.55 2.22 -29.05
N GLN A 660 -10.73 2.44 -30.37
CA GLN A 660 -10.41 3.71 -31.01
C GLN A 660 -11.26 4.88 -30.47
N ASP A 661 -12.56 4.66 -30.21
CA ASP A 661 -13.46 5.65 -29.61
C ASP A 661 -13.00 6.12 -28.23
N TYR A 662 -12.21 5.30 -27.54
CA TYR A 662 -11.61 5.60 -26.23
C TYR A 662 -10.11 5.93 -26.28
N GLY A 663 -9.58 6.18 -27.48
CA GLY A 663 -8.17 6.55 -27.68
C GLY A 663 -7.18 5.41 -27.43
N CYS A 664 -7.64 4.16 -27.49
CA CYS A 664 -6.81 2.96 -27.38
C CYS A 664 -6.58 2.37 -28.77
N GLU A 665 -5.34 2.29 -29.20
CA GLU A 665 -4.94 1.50 -30.37
C GLU A 665 -4.64 0.07 -29.91
N ILE A 666 -5.40 -0.90 -30.47
CA ILE A 666 -5.24 -2.35 -30.20
C ILE A 666 -5.09 -3.13 -31.51
#